data_e73a5b1063c48e5ec99f7b2048d5e35d
#
_entry.id   e73a5b1063c48e5ec99f7b2048d5e35d
#
_cell.length_a   1.000
_cell.length_b   1.000
_cell.length_c   1.000
_cell.angle_alpha   90.00
_cell.angle_beta   90.00
_cell.angle_gamma   90.00
#
_symmetry.space_group_name_H-M   'P 1'
#
loop_
_entity.id
_entity.type
_entity.pdbx_description
1 polymer ?
#
loop_
_entity_poly.entity_id
_entity_poly.type
_entity_poly.pdbx_seq_one_letter_code
_entity_poly.pdbx_strand_id
1 'polypeptide(L)'
;MTGVDEKGQVTIKILFDSRDEINKHDYTLKHHVLCETEEYISWIGTDYKVAAVHKGPELASRPADFITSKINSGDKDSFTSFFEDGRKVWVGDRAGIFYSIDVRTGLVNRYVLSEIKGAISNLLVTPAGYVYLSVAGQGTYEYDLAERRLQKINTEMNDAMVTHAFIDQYDKIWFHENEKALIYYDPLNHTAKRFPFTMFGKITTLYSEDAGERGLFFLSPAGEAWLFDREHTEMVYINKLKQLSNDRANQQFYHLMLDNDGVLWLSSADEGVYCMNFPKKQFNLLSLSPQSAGQENYTTGVRALFQSKSGDIWVGTRWQSVYRMDRNGVTKHVFSTGDEHIGNVYHIMEDDKGNLWFSTKGDGLVKAVPDEKAAGGFRFKRYLHNLSDLSSISGNDVYFTYQDEKKRIWVGTLDGGLNLLCEENGEVTFKNKYNGFKNYPTYGLYMEVRNMIEDNDGRMWVGTMDGLMSFKNNFASVEQIDFETYRGANRVNYADSDVYALYKDEFSQIWVCVFGGGLSKLSGYDEETHKLSFKSYGWEDGLNNDVVMSIIEDDNGFLWLATEKGLSCFDRATSQVRNYDKYDGFPPVVMEENTALKTLDGELWLGCKEGILTFSPDKLETKKVDYNTFIVGCQISNRDIRSYTEHPIIDRSITYTDRITLNHNQSMFTLEFAALNYNNQNRVSYKYILEGYEKEWHYNGKNRIASYANVP
;
A
#
# COMPACT_ATOMS: atom_id res chain seq x y z
N MET A 1 -1.28 -31.61 20.29
CA MET A 1 -0.50 -31.37 19.06
C MET A 1 -1.16 -32.05 17.91
N THR A 2 -1.32 -31.34 16.86
CA THR A 2 -1.75 -31.88 15.57
C THR A 2 -0.50 -32.21 14.77
N GLY A 3 -0.20 -33.50 14.57
CA GLY A 3 0.78 -33.94 13.59
C GLY A 3 0.02 -34.38 12.35
N VAL A 4 0.52 -34.03 11.18
CA VAL A 4 0.08 -34.63 9.91
C VAL A 4 1.05 -35.77 9.66
N ASP A 5 0.56 -37.01 9.68
CA ASP A 5 1.38 -38.17 9.36
C ASP A 5 1.72 -38.21 7.87
N GLU A 6 2.60 -39.14 7.46
CA GLU A 6 2.97 -39.32 6.05
C GLU A 6 1.77 -39.62 5.12
N LYS A 7 0.61 -39.96 5.68
CA LYS A 7 -0.64 -40.21 4.97
C LYS A 7 -1.54 -38.96 4.89
N GLY A 8 -1.10 -37.82 5.41
CA GLY A 8 -1.87 -36.59 5.46
C GLY A 8 -3.07 -36.66 6.43
N GLN A 9 -3.10 -37.66 7.33
CA GLN A 9 -4.08 -37.70 8.39
C GLN A 9 -3.65 -36.77 9.51
N VAL A 10 -4.57 -35.91 9.91
CA VAL A 10 -4.38 -35.09 11.13
C VAL A 10 -4.54 -36.03 12.33
N THR A 11 -3.44 -36.47 12.87
CA THR A 11 -3.43 -37.24 14.12
C THR A 11 -3.33 -36.25 15.25
N ILE A 12 -4.42 -36.08 16.00
CA ILE A 12 -4.35 -35.44 17.31
C ILE A 12 -3.74 -36.48 18.23
N LYS A 13 -2.43 -36.37 18.42
CA LYS A 13 -1.78 -37.21 19.43
C LYS A 13 -1.83 -36.46 20.73
N ILE A 14 -2.50 -37.04 21.71
CA ILE A 14 -2.41 -36.60 23.07
C ILE A 14 -1.01 -37.01 23.55
N LEU A 15 -0.07 -36.09 23.56
CA LEU A 15 1.30 -36.30 24.03
C LEU A 15 1.35 -36.52 25.52
N PHE A 16 0.36 -35.98 26.21
CA PHE A 16 0.17 -36.14 27.65
C PHE A 16 -1.34 -36.15 27.94
N ASP A 17 -1.85 -37.23 28.51
CA ASP A 17 -3.21 -37.29 29.04
C ASP A 17 -3.12 -37.18 30.55
N SER A 18 -3.49 -36.01 31.08
CA SER A 18 -3.54 -35.78 32.51
C SER A 18 -4.47 -36.77 33.22
N ARG A 19 -5.41 -37.41 32.51
CA ARG A 19 -6.33 -38.41 33.06
C ARG A 19 -5.64 -39.71 33.42
N ASP A 20 -4.55 -40.07 32.76
CA ASP A 20 -3.77 -41.27 33.13
C ASP A 20 -2.95 -41.06 34.42
N GLU A 21 -2.64 -39.81 34.76
CA GLU A 21 -1.97 -39.38 35.96
C GLU A 21 -2.92 -38.90 37.07
N ILE A 22 -4.16 -38.46 36.70
CA ILE A 22 -5.19 -37.97 37.66
C ILE A 22 -5.57 -39.05 38.70
N ASN A 23 -5.47 -40.30 38.35
CA ASN A 23 -5.66 -41.40 39.33
C ASN A 23 -4.52 -41.49 40.36
N LYS A 24 -3.46 -40.71 40.23
CA LYS A 24 -2.33 -40.68 41.16
C LYS A 24 -2.13 -39.33 41.87
N HIS A 25 -2.54 -38.21 41.24
CA HIS A 25 -2.40 -36.87 41.82
C HIS A 25 -3.41 -35.90 41.19
N ASP A 26 -3.90 -34.94 41.95
CA ASP A 26 -4.96 -33.98 41.62
C ASP A 26 -4.41 -32.85 40.66
N TYR A 27 -4.44 -33.08 39.35
CA TYR A 27 -3.93 -32.11 38.35
C TYR A 27 -5.06 -31.38 37.66
N THR A 28 -5.21 -30.06 37.89
CA THR A 28 -6.05 -29.16 37.12
C THR A 28 -5.19 -28.29 36.19
N LEU A 29 -5.34 -28.45 34.86
CA LEU A 29 -4.62 -27.71 33.84
C LEU A 29 -5.26 -26.32 33.67
N LYS A 30 -4.81 -25.29 34.40
CA LYS A 30 -5.40 -23.94 34.30
C LYS A 30 -4.66 -22.95 33.42
N HIS A 31 -3.36 -23.07 33.21
CA HIS A 31 -2.59 -22.18 32.33
C HIS A 31 -1.45 -22.95 31.69
N HIS A 32 -1.38 -22.94 30.36
CA HIS A 32 -0.34 -23.63 29.62
C HIS A 32 0.61 -22.62 29.03
N VAL A 33 1.87 -22.68 29.40
CA VAL A 33 2.95 -22.12 28.58
C VAL A 33 3.50 -23.28 27.76
N LEU A 34 3.28 -23.25 26.47
CA LEU A 34 3.88 -24.17 25.52
C LEU A 34 5.10 -23.48 24.93
N CYS A 35 6.26 -24.04 25.11
CA CYS A 35 7.52 -23.56 24.57
C CYS A 35 8.03 -24.52 23.51
N GLU A 36 8.37 -24.04 22.34
CA GLU A 36 8.82 -24.84 21.21
C GLU A 36 10.23 -24.42 20.80
N THR A 37 11.21 -25.32 20.96
CA THR A 37 12.55 -25.15 20.41
C THR A 37 12.71 -25.92 19.09
N GLU A 38 13.83 -25.80 18.41
CA GLU A 38 14.10 -26.58 17.18
C GLU A 38 14.02 -28.10 17.42
N GLU A 39 14.45 -28.57 18.58
CA GLU A 39 14.54 -30.00 18.91
C GLU A 39 13.48 -30.50 19.88
N TYR A 40 12.90 -29.64 20.71
CA TYR A 40 12.02 -30.02 21.79
C TYR A 40 10.74 -29.20 21.83
N ILE A 41 9.71 -29.84 22.41
CA ILE A 41 8.49 -29.17 22.85
C ILE A 41 8.45 -29.32 24.36
N SER A 42 8.36 -28.21 25.06
CA SER A 42 8.25 -28.18 26.50
C SER A 42 6.96 -27.51 26.94
N TRP A 43 6.39 -27.94 28.05
CA TRP A 43 5.22 -27.32 28.66
C TRP A 43 5.31 -27.38 30.17
N ILE A 44 4.55 -26.51 30.79
CA ILE A 44 4.49 -26.39 32.24
C ILE A 44 3.08 -26.70 32.68
N GLY A 45 2.94 -27.70 33.50
CA GLY A 45 1.66 -28.06 34.13
C GLY A 45 1.31 -27.14 35.29
N THR A 46 0.07 -27.22 35.75
CA THR A 46 -0.41 -26.46 36.93
C THR A 46 0.23 -26.90 38.24
N ASP A 47 0.84 -28.06 38.25
CA ASP A 47 1.68 -28.56 39.35
C ASP A 47 3.10 -28.01 39.29
N TYR A 48 3.34 -27.04 38.41
CA TYR A 48 4.64 -26.38 38.19
C TYR A 48 5.77 -27.31 37.74
N LYS A 49 5.41 -28.48 37.18
CA LYS A 49 6.39 -29.36 36.57
C LYS A 49 6.65 -28.97 35.13
N VAL A 50 7.92 -28.94 34.77
CA VAL A 50 8.36 -28.74 33.37
C VAL A 50 8.52 -30.12 32.75
N ALA A 51 7.80 -30.34 31.65
CA ALA A 51 7.94 -31.52 30.82
C ALA A 51 8.46 -31.14 29.45
N ALA A 52 9.32 -31.96 28.86
CA ALA A 52 9.86 -31.73 27.53
C ALA A 52 9.85 -33.03 26.72
N VAL A 53 9.57 -32.90 25.41
CA VAL A 53 9.55 -34.01 24.46
C VAL A 53 10.37 -33.64 23.22
N HIS A 54 11.23 -34.56 22.80
CA HIS A 54 12.04 -34.39 21.60
C HIS A 54 11.19 -34.51 20.33
N LYS A 55 11.40 -33.63 19.32
CA LYS A 55 10.66 -33.59 18.06
C LYS A 55 11.01 -34.65 17.02
N GLY A 56 11.89 -35.61 17.31
CA GLY A 56 12.35 -36.60 16.33
C GLY A 56 11.22 -37.53 15.81
N PRO A 57 11.50 -38.36 14.78
CA PRO A 57 10.52 -39.23 14.16
C PRO A 57 9.89 -40.26 15.13
N GLU A 58 10.51 -40.45 16.28
CA GLU A 58 9.98 -41.29 17.37
C GLU A 58 9.19 -40.54 18.46
N LEU A 59 8.69 -39.33 18.12
CA LEU A 59 7.90 -38.52 19.06
C LEU A 59 6.79 -39.29 19.75
N ALA A 60 6.38 -40.38 19.14
CA ALA A 60 5.27 -41.24 19.58
C ALA A 60 5.62 -42.24 20.67
N SER A 61 6.89 -42.52 20.89
CA SER A 61 7.30 -43.67 21.71
C SER A 61 8.07 -43.30 23.00
N ARG A 62 8.44 -42.03 23.18
CA ARG A 62 9.17 -41.61 24.38
C ARG A 62 8.25 -40.98 25.40
N PRO A 63 8.31 -41.42 26.67
CA PRO A 63 7.63 -40.75 27.77
C PRO A 63 8.20 -39.33 27.94
N ALA A 64 7.35 -38.36 28.29
CA ALA A 64 7.78 -37.03 28.66
C ALA A 64 8.71 -37.09 29.89
N ASP A 65 9.92 -36.56 29.75
CA ASP A 65 10.83 -36.45 30.88
C ASP A 65 10.45 -35.24 31.74
N PHE A 66 10.05 -35.50 32.97
CA PHE A 66 9.76 -34.47 33.95
C PHE A 66 11.05 -33.94 34.56
N ILE A 67 11.50 -32.79 34.06
CA ILE A 67 12.78 -32.17 34.43
C ILE A 67 12.73 -31.57 35.84
N THR A 68 11.56 -31.10 36.27
CA THR A 68 11.37 -30.44 37.57
C THR A 68 11.49 -31.36 38.77
N SER A 69 11.45 -32.70 38.59
CA SER A 69 11.75 -33.64 39.67
C SER A 69 13.19 -33.50 40.20
N LYS A 70 14.08 -32.83 39.44
CA LYS A 70 15.47 -32.54 39.80
C LYS A 70 15.64 -31.23 40.60
N ILE A 71 14.60 -30.40 40.67
CA ILE A 71 14.60 -29.17 41.47
C ILE A 71 14.10 -29.53 42.87
N ASN A 72 15.04 -29.71 43.78
CA ASN A 72 14.73 -29.88 45.21
C ASN A 72 14.28 -28.55 45.81
N SER A 73 13.06 -28.13 45.58
CA SER A 73 12.42 -27.03 46.31
C SER A 73 11.56 -27.63 47.42
N GLY A 74 11.79 -27.20 48.63
CA GLY A 74 11.03 -27.66 49.81
C GLY A 74 9.54 -27.24 49.79
N ASP A 75 9.13 -26.38 48.87
CA ASP A 75 7.77 -25.92 48.62
C ASP A 75 7.37 -26.16 47.15
N LYS A 76 6.48 -27.10 46.93
CA LYS A 76 6.05 -27.52 45.61
C LYS A 76 5.18 -26.49 44.85
N ASP A 77 4.76 -25.38 45.48
CA ASP A 77 3.87 -24.37 44.93
C ASP A 77 4.57 -23.04 44.66
N SER A 78 5.86 -23.04 44.28
CA SER A 78 6.67 -21.83 44.36
C SER A 78 6.93 -21.11 43.05
N PHE A 79 6.73 -21.73 41.89
CA PHE A 79 7.04 -21.08 40.63
C PHE A 79 5.98 -20.05 40.22
N THR A 80 6.44 -18.87 39.79
CA THR A 80 5.57 -17.72 39.50
C THR A 80 5.78 -17.10 38.11
N SER A 81 6.92 -17.38 37.48
CA SER A 81 7.22 -16.84 36.15
C SER A 81 8.06 -17.80 35.32
N PHE A 82 7.92 -17.70 33.99
CA PHE A 82 8.55 -18.59 33.03
C PHE A 82 8.95 -17.82 31.80
N PHE A 83 10.10 -18.21 31.20
CA PHE A 83 10.60 -17.65 29.94
C PHE A 83 11.38 -18.72 29.18
N GLU A 84 11.39 -18.64 27.85
CA GLU A 84 12.15 -19.51 26.99
C GLU A 84 13.07 -18.68 26.08
N ASP A 85 14.32 -19.09 25.93
CA ASP A 85 15.32 -18.46 25.09
C ASP A 85 15.71 -19.29 23.84
N GLY A 86 14.90 -20.30 23.48
CA GLY A 86 15.14 -21.22 22.36
C GLY A 86 16.04 -22.40 22.70
N ARG A 87 16.73 -22.42 23.86
CA ARG A 87 17.59 -23.51 24.34
C ARG A 87 17.30 -23.92 25.76
N LYS A 88 16.90 -22.98 26.59
CA LYS A 88 16.65 -23.16 28.01
C LYS A 88 15.28 -22.66 28.40
N VAL A 89 14.71 -23.31 29.39
CA VAL A 89 13.54 -22.80 30.12
C VAL A 89 14.04 -22.13 31.40
N TRP A 90 13.59 -20.91 31.61
CA TRP A 90 13.92 -20.12 32.78
C TRP A 90 12.70 -20.02 33.67
N VAL A 91 12.88 -20.17 34.97
CA VAL A 91 11.78 -20.24 35.93
C VAL A 91 12.10 -19.38 37.15
N GLY A 92 11.17 -18.53 37.56
CA GLY A 92 11.26 -17.74 38.78
C GLY A 92 10.28 -18.23 39.85
N ASP A 93 10.65 -18.15 41.13
CA ASP A 93 9.82 -18.61 42.23
C ASP A 93 9.35 -17.47 43.15
N ARG A 94 8.50 -17.86 44.14
CA ARG A 94 7.97 -16.93 45.15
C ARG A 94 9.01 -16.45 46.16
N ALA A 95 10.11 -17.17 46.30
CA ALA A 95 11.19 -16.81 47.23
C ALA A 95 12.22 -15.88 46.60
N GLY A 96 12.07 -15.51 45.31
CA GLY A 96 13.04 -14.68 44.60
C GLY A 96 14.22 -15.47 44.02
N ILE A 97 14.08 -16.77 43.90
CA ILE A 97 15.08 -17.63 43.29
C ILE A 97 14.68 -17.89 41.84
N PHE A 98 15.64 -17.88 40.93
CA PHE A 98 15.37 -18.31 39.57
C PHE A 98 16.28 -19.43 39.12
N TYR A 99 15.83 -20.14 38.08
CA TYR A 99 16.50 -21.34 37.59
C TYR A 99 16.62 -21.27 36.08
N SER A 100 17.72 -21.80 35.52
CA SER A 100 17.80 -22.13 34.10
C SER A 100 17.85 -23.63 33.93
N ILE A 101 17.01 -24.13 33.03
CA ILE A 101 16.84 -25.55 32.75
C ILE A 101 17.22 -25.76 31.28
N ASP A 102 18.33 -26.47 31.03
CA ASP A 102 18.66 -26.92 29.71
C ASP A 102 17.78 -28.11 29.35
N VAL A 103 16.92 -27.92 28.38
CA VAL A 103 15.86 -28.90 28.01
C VAL A 103 16.47 -30.17 27.40
N ARG A 104 17.63 -30.05 26.73
CA ARG A 104 18.31 -31.16 26.09
C ARG A 104 19.07 -32.06 27.08
N THR A 105 19.78 -31.44 28.00
CA THR A 105 20.64 -32.16 28.96
C THR A 105 19.98 -32.45 30.31
N GLY A 106 18.88 -31.73 30.61
CA GLY A 106 18.22 -31.73 31.90
C GLY A 106 19.06 -31.08 33.01
N LEU A 107 20.08 -30.26 32.63
CA LEU A 107 20.92 -29.55 33.60
C LEU A 107 20.15 -28.37 34.17
N VAL A 108 20.11 -28.28 35.50
CA VAL A 108 19.45 -27.22 36.24
C VAL A 108 20.49 -26.35 36.94
N ASN A 109 20.53 -25.06 36.63
CA ASN A 109 21.31 -24.09 37.39
C ASN A 109 20.36 -23.27 38.27
N ARG A 110 20.74 -23.07 39.53
CA ARG A 110 19.99 -22.33 40.53
C ARG A 110 20.68 -21.02 40.87
N TYR A 111 19.94 -19.92 40.81
CA TYR A 111 20.45 -18.56 41.09
C TYR A 111 19.74 -17.99 42.32
N VAL A 112 20.51 -17.66 43.35
CA VAL A 112 20.03 -17.07 44.61
C VAL A 112 20.73 -15.73 44.78
N LEU A 113 19.93 -14.65 44.75
CA LEU A 113 20.39 -13.28 44.87
C LEU A 113 19.90 -12.73 46.22
N SER A 114 20.84 -12.29 47.08
CA SER A 114 20.54 -11.80 48.43
C SER A 114 19.64 -10.58 48.50
N GLU A 115 19.65 -9.79 47.43
CA GLU A 115 18.89 -8.54 47.26
C GLU A 115 17.42 -8.80 46.92
N ILE A 116 17.10 -9.91 46.30
CA ILE A 116 15.76 -10.28 45.88
C ILE A 116 15.05 -11.06 46.99
N LYS A 117 13.95 -10.51 47.53
CA LYS A 117 13.21 -11.06 48.64
C LYS A 117 11.72 -11.20 48.38
N GLY A 118 11.29 -11.21 47.14
CA GLY A 118 9.88 -11.28 46.74
C GLY A 118 9.66 -12.22 45.60
N ALA A 119 8.39 -12.53 45.31
CA ALA A 119 8.02 -13.37 44.17
C ALA A 119 8.46 -12.72 42.83
N ILE A 120 9.10 -13.50 41.98
CA ILE A 120 9.47 -13.08 40.63
C ILE A 120 8.21 -13.17 39.76
N SER A 121 7.54 -12.04 39.55
CA SER A 121 6.29 -11.97 38.81
C SER A 121 6.50 -12.08 37.28
N ASN A 122 7.67 -11.70 36.80
CA ASN A 122 8.07 -11.86 35.42
C ASN A 122 9.58 -12.06 35.30
N LEU A 123 9.98 -12.85 34.30
CA LEU A 123 11.38 -13.16 34.01
C LEU A 123 11.55 -13.14 32.50
N LEU A 124 12.60 -12.44 32.01
CA LEU A 124 12.97 -12.31 30.62
C LEU A 124 14.47 -12.46 30.47
N VAL A 125 14.94 -13.12 29.40
CA VAL A 125 16.37 -13.29 29.16
C VAL A 125 16.70 -12.82 27.74
N THR A 126 17.72 -11.97 27.61
CA THR A 126 18.17 -11.48 26.31
C THR A 126 19.20 -12.44 25.70
N PRO A 127 19.35 -12.44 24.36
CA PRO A 127 20.41 -13.19 23.67
C PRO A 127 21.82 -12.80 24.14
N ALA A 128 22.00 -11.58 24.64
CA ALA A 128 23.26 -11.07 25.18
C ALA A 128 23.58 -11.62 26.59
N GLY A 129 22.69 -12.38 27.23
CA GLY A 129 22.92 -12.99 28.54
C GLY A 129 22.50 -12.12 29.74
N TYR A 130 21.67 -11.12 29.54
CA TYR A 130 21.05 -10.36 30.61
C TYR A 130 19.71 -10.97 30.99
N VAL A 131 19.47 -11.11 32.30
CA VAL A 131 18.20 -11.58 32.87
C VAL A 131 17.49 -10.41 33.52
N TYR A 132 16.28 -10.14 33.06
CA TYR A 132 15.40 -9.11 33.65
C TYR A 132 14.40 -9.80 34.58
N LEU A 133 14.40 -9.38 35.84
CA LEU A 133 13.60 -9.95 36.90
C LEU A 133 12.65 -8.87 37.44
N SER A 134 11.35 -9.05 37.24
CA SER A 134 10.35 -8.21 37.90
C SER A 134 9.92 -8.86 39.20
N VAL A 135 10.16 -8.19 40.32
CA VAL A 135 9.95 -8.72 41.66
C VAL A 135 8.82 -7.98 42.35
N ALA A 136 7.82 -8.69 42.80
CA ALA A 136 6.66 -8.11 43.45
C ALA A 136 7.06 -7.27 44.67
N GLY A 137 6.64 -6.00 44.72
CA GLY A 137 6.94 -5.07 45.80
C GLY A 137 8.38 -4.55 45.83
N GLN A 138 9.23 -4.88 44.85
CA GLN A 138 10.64 -4.45 44.82
C GLN A 138 11.03 -3.78 43.49
N GLY A 139 10.24 -3.95 42.41
CA GLY A 139 10.51 -3.41 41.08
C GLY A 139 11.26 -4.37 40.18
N THR A 140 11.91 -3.85 39.13
CA THR A 140 12.61 -4.65 38.12
C THR A 140 14.12 -4.54 38.22
N TYR A 141 14.79 -5.67 38.05
CA TYR A 141 16.24 -5.82 38.14
C TYR A 141 16.81 -6.37 36.83
N GLU A 142 17.99 -5.97 36.49
CA GLU A 142 18.85 -6.54 35.45
C GLU A 142 19.96 -7.37 36.13
N TYR A 143 20.12 -8.59 35.69
CA TYR A 143 21.19 -9.47 36.16
C TYR A 143 22.05 -9.92 34.98
N ASP A 144 23.33 -9.58 35.04
CA ASP A 144 24.35 -10.03 34.09
C ASP A 144 24.81 -11.44 34.46
N LEU A 145 24.57 -12.42 33.58
CA LEU A 145 24.96 -13.82 33.81
C LEU A 145 26.48 -14.02 33.76
N ALA A 146 27.20 -13.22 32.97
CA ALA A 146 28.65 -13.36 32.81
C ALA A 146 29.40 -12.71 33.99
N GLU A 147 29.03 -11.47 34.33
CA GLU A 147 29.66 -10.72 35.42
C GLU A 147 29.07 -11.01 36.78
N ARG A 148 27.95 -11.71 36.84
CA ARG A 148 27.16 -12.00 38.06
C ARG A 148 26.80 -10.74 38.85
N ARG A 149 26.48 -9.68 38.15
CA ARG A 149 26.13 -8.37 38.70
C ARG A 149 24.63 -8.14 38.63
N LEU A 150 24.05 -7.73 39.75
CA LEU A 150 22.65 -7.33 39.84
C LEU A 150 22.56 -5.79 39.89
N GLN A 151 21.68 -5.22 39.10
CA GLN A 151 21.38 -3.79 39.09
C GLN A 151 19.87 -3.57 39.09
N LYS A 152 19.37 -2.68 39.95
CA LYS A 152 17.96 -2.27 39.89
C LYS A 152 17.80 -1.24 38.77
N ILE A 153 16.84 -1.50 37.88
CA ILE A 153 16.53 -0.57 36.77
C ILE A 153 15.54 0.49 37.26
N ASN A 154 15.84 1.75 36.95
CA ASN A 154 14.93 2.85 37.22
C ASN A 154 13.95 3.01 36.05
N THR A 155 12.81 2.32 36.12
CA THR A 155 11.79 2.31 35.06
C THR A 155 10.59 3.20 35.40
N GLU A 156 10.68 4.08 36.40
CA GLU A 156 9.52 4.79 36.98
C GLU A 156 8.44 3.81 37.53
N MET A 157 8.75 2.53 37.56
CA MET A 157 7.93 1.47 38.17
C MET A 157 8.25 1.39 39.65
N ASN A 158 7.64 2.21 40.44
CA ASN A 158 7.71 2.06 41.89
C ASN A 158 6.78 0.92 42.32
N ASP A 159 7.38 -0.21 42.67
CA ASP A 159 6.74 -1.37 43.33
C ASP A 159 5.56 -2.01 42.55
N ALA A 160 5.45 -1.76 41.26
CA ALA A 160 4.36 -2.28 40.45
C ALA A 160 4.60 -3.73 40.01
N MET A 161 3.52 -4.49 39.92
CA MET A 161 3.54 -5.84 39.43
C MET A 161 3.59 -5.87 37.91
N VAL A 162 4.67 -6.36 37.31
CA VAL A 162 4.76 -6.65 35.88
C VAL A 162 4.12 -7.99 35.60
N THR A 163 3.13 -8.00 34.74
CA THR A 163 2.39 -9.22 34.35
C THR A 163 2.96 -9.89 33.13
N HIS A 164 3.56 -9.12 32.23
CA HIS A 164 4.16 -9.60 31.01
C HIS A 164 5.35 -8.72 30.60
N ALA A 165 6.37 -9.32 29.99
CA ALA A 165 7.47 -8.59 29.35
C ALA A 165 7.90 -9.31 28.09
N PHE A 166 8.37 -8.57 27.11
CA PHE A 166 8.91 -9.12 25.86
C PHE A 166 10.04 -8.23 25.31
N ILE A 167 10.85 -8.81 24.43
CA ILE A 167 11.93 -8.13 23.71
C ILE A 167 11.45 -7.90 22.29
N ASP A 168 11.61 -6.67 21.79
CA ASP A 168 11.36 -6.40 20.37
C ASP A 168 12.62 -6.75 19.52
N GLN A 169 12.46 -6.74 18.21
CA GLN A 169 13.56 -7.06 17.26
C GLN A 169 14.77 -6.11 17.32
N TYR A 170 14.68 -4.99 18.04
CA TYR A 170 15.78 -4.02 18.24
C TYR A 170 16.38 -4.12 19.65
N ASP A 171 16.17 -5.26 20.32
CA ASP A 171 16.63 -5.52 21.69
C ASP A 171 16.12 -4.51 22.73
N LYS A 172 14.95 -3.87 22.45
CA LYS A 172 14.28 -3.03 23.43
C LYS A 172 13.30 -3.86 24.22
N ILE A 173 13.14 -3.53 25.50
CA ILE A 173 12.33 -4.30 26.42
C ILE A 173 11.04 -3.57 26.73
N TRP A 174 9.95 -4.31 26.66
CA TRP A 174 8.62 -3.83 26.98
C TRP A 174 8.11 -4.53 28.22
N PHE A 175 7.68 -3.76 29.21
CA PHE A 175 7.06 -4.25 30.42
C PHE A 175 5.60 -3.85 30.47
N HIS A 176 4.75 -4.79 30.80
CA HIS A 176 3.32 -4.58 31.00
C HIS A 176 3.05 -4.47 32.51
N GLU A 177 2.89 -3.25 33.00
CA GLU A 177 2.51 -2.98 34.38
C GLU A 177 1.02 -3.25 34.56
N ASN A 178 0.66 -4.14 35.51
CA ASN A 178 -0.69 -4.63 35.70
C ASN A 178 -1.71 -3.47 35.76
N GLU A 179 -2.67 -3.47 34.79
CA GLU A 179 -3.77 -2.52 34.67
C GLU A 179 -3.40 -1.03 34.68
N LYS A 180 -2.12 -0.67 34.47
CA LYS A 180 -1.65 0.71 34.63
C LYS A 180 -0.96 1.30 33.41
N ALA A 181 0.03 0.59 32.84
CA ALA A 181 0.86 1.15 31.78
C ALA A 181 1.64 0.11 31.00
N LEU A 182 2.09 0.50 29.80
CA LEU A 182 3.23 -0.07 29.11
C LEU A 182 4.48 0.75 29.41
N ILE A 183 5.62 0.09 29.56
CA ILE A 183 6.90 0.73 29.76
C ILE A 183 7.87 0.20 28.72
N TYR A 184 8.35 1.12 27.91
CA TYR A 184 9.44 0.90 26.97
C TYR A 184 10.76 1.17 27.68
N TYR A 185 11.71 0.24 27.58
CA TYR A 185 13.04 0.36 28.16
C TYR A 185 14.12 0.12 27.12
N ASP A 186 15.07 1.05 27.03
CA ASP A 186 16.26 0.93 26.20
C ASP A 186 17.45 0.50 27.07
N PRO A 187 17.90 -0.77 26.96
CA PRO A 187 19.01 -1.27 27.75
C PRO A 187 20.35 -0.57 27.46
N LEU A 188 20.56 -0.11 26.23
CA LEU A 188 21.82 0.53 25.83
C LEU A 188 22.02 1.89 26.48
N ASN A 189 20.93 2.66 26.57
CA ASN A 189 20.93 4.02 27.10
C ASN A 189 20.43 4.10 28.54
N HIS A 190 19.97 2.97 29.12
CA HIS A 190 19.32 2.90 30.43
C HIS A 190 18.17 3.90 30.60
N THR A 191 17.41 4.14 29.50
CA THR A 191 16.26 5.06 29.48
C THR A 191 14.95 4.31 29.45
N ALA A 192 13.95 4.84 30.15
CA ALA A 192 12.60 4.29 30.13
C ALA A 192 11.57 5.35 29.73
N LYS A 193 10.51 4.93 29.01
CA LYS A 193 9.35 5.76 28.70
C LYS A 193 8.08 5.03 29.07
N ARG A 194 7.21 5.70 29.81
CA ARG A 194 5.98 5.13 30.35
C ARG A 194 4.77 5.60 29.54
N PHE A 195 3.92 4.67 29.10
CA PHE A 195 2.67 4.92 28.38
C PHE A 195 1.51 4.46 29.28
N PRO A 196 0.84 5.38 30.01
CA PRO A 196 -0.24 5.01 30.90
C PRO A 196 -1.47 4.50 30.13
N PHE A 197 -2.18 3.50 30.65
CA PHE A 197 -3.35 2.92 30.01
C PHE A 197 -4.50 3.91 29.80
N THR A 198 -4.51 5.00 30.50
CA THR A 198 -5.44 6.12 30.26
C THR A 198 -5.31 6.73 28.87
N MET A 199 -4.15 6.61 28.22
CA MET A 199 -3.96 7.02 26.80
C MET A 199 -4.73 6.13 25.85
N PHE A 200 -4.95 4.89 26.19
CA PHE A 200 -5.60 3.88 25.38
C PHE A 200 -7.09 3.69 25.71
N GLY A 201 -7.68 4.60 26.49
CA GLY A 201 -9.05 4.49 26.99
C GLY A 201 -9.14 3.75 28.31
N LYS A 202 -10.30 3.16 28.60
CA LYS A 202 -10.50 2.31 29.80
C LYS A 202 -10.15 0.87 29.48
N ILE A 203 -8.87 0.55 29.40
CA ILE A 203 -8.39 -0.81 29.12
C ILE A 203 -7.55 -1.34 30.27
N THR A 204 -7.57 -2.65 30.44
CA THR A 204 -6.81 -3.38 31.46
C THR A 204 -5.75 -4.26 30.85
N THR A 205 -5.81 -4.51 29.55
CA THR A 205 -4.92 -5.42 28.81
C THR A 205 -4.65 -4.89 27.42
N LEU A 206 -3.43 -5.04 26.94
CA LEU A 206 -3.02 -4.82 25.54
C LEU A 206 -2.31 -6.06 25.03
N TYR A 207 -2.67 -6.48 23.83
CA TYR A 207 -1.93 -7.47 23.07
C TYR A 207 -0.90 -6.74 22.21
N SER A 208 0.28 -7.33 22.02
CA SER A 208 1.35 -6.72 21.25
C SER A 208 1.95 -7.69 20.24
N GLU A 209 2.37 -7.18 19.09
CA GLU A 209 3.05 -7.93 18.04
C GLU A 209 4.09 -7.06 17.34
N ASP A 210 5.29 -7.58 17.19
CA ASP A 210 6.38 -6.87 16.50
C ASP A 210 6.30 -7.10 14.98
N ALA A 211 6.02 -6.02 14.26
CA ALA A 211 5.88 -6.01 12.80
C ALA A 211 7.21 -5.66 12.09
N GLY A 212 8.32 -5.80 12.76
CA GLY A 212 9.62 -5.52 12.19
C GLY A 212 9.84 -4.04 11.90
N GLU A 213 10.29 -3.71 10.70
CA GLU A 213 10.48 -2.32 10.25
C GLU A 213 9.20 -1.47 10.31
N ARG A 214 8.02 -2.12 10.28
CA ARG A 214 6.72 -1.44 10.35
C ARG A 214 6.38 -0.89 11.73
N GLY A 215 7.07 -1.36 12.78
CA GLY A 215 6.83 -0.96 14.15
C GLY A 215 6.21 -2.05 15.00
N LEU A 216 5.81 -1.67 16.20
CA LEU A 216 5.19 -2.56 17.17
C LEU A 216 3.69 -2.24 17.25
N PHE A 217 2.85 -3.23 16.99
CA PHE A 217 1.40 -3.09 17.08
C PHE A 217 0.89 -3.41 18.47
N PHE A 218 -0.08 -2.63 18.93
CA PHE A 218 -0.82 -2.88 20.16
C PHE A 218 -2.31 -2.90 19.86
N LEU A 219 -3.01 -3.85 20.48
CA LEU A 219 -4.45 -4.04 20.31
C LEU A 219 -5.12 -4.17 21.68
N SER A 220 -6.17 -3.38 21.91
CA SER A 220 -7.04 -3.58 23.07
C SER A 220 -8.08 -4.68 22.81
N PRO A 221 -8.62 -5.32 23.85
CA PRO A 221 -9.75 -6.25 23.71
C PRO A 221 -10.97 -5.62 23.04
N ALA A 222 -11.12 -4.31 23.13
CA ALA A 222 -12.21 -3.56 22.50
C ALA A 222 -11.95 -3.24 20.99
N GLY A 223 -10.83 -3.72 20.43
CA GLY A 223 -10.48 -3.53 19.03
C GLY A 223 -9.89 -2.17 18.71
N GLU A 224 -9.37 -1.45 19.68
CA GLU A 224 -8.61 -0.22 19.41
C GLU A 224 -7.16 -0.61 19.15
N ALA A 225 -6.60 -0.09 18.04
CA ALA A 225 -5.27 -0.44 17.56
C ALA A 225 -4.34 0.77 17.53
N TRP A 226 -3.12 0.56 17.99
CA TRP A 226 -2.04 1.55 17.98
C TRP A 226 -0.78 0.97 17.35
N LEU A 227 0.03 1.86 16.80
CA LEU A 227 1.38 1.58 16.31
C LEU A 227 2.37 2.37 17.15
N PHE A 228 3.41 1.72 17.62
CA PHE A 228 4.53 2.42 18.22
C PHE A 228 5.48 2.92 17.15
N ASP A 229 5.57 4.25 17.02
CA ASP A 229 6.54 4.91 16.17
C ASP A 229 7.90 4.92 16.88
N ARG A 230 8.85 4.15 16.35
CA ARG A 230 10.20 4.02 16.92
C ARG A 230 11.05 5.26 16.74
N GLU A 231 10.86 5.99 15.65
CA GLU A 231 11.64 7.20 15.35
C GLU A 231 11.34 8.32 16.35
N HIS A 232 10.08 8.53 16.65
CA HIS A 232 9.64 9.55 17.59
C HIS A 232 9.41 9.02 19.01
N THR A 233 9.51 7.70 19.20
CA THR A 233 9.22 7.03 20.47
C THR A 233 7.81 7.38 20.99
N GLU A 234 6.80 7.32 20.11
CA GLU A 234 5.42 7.70 20.41
C GLU A 234 4.42 6.63 20.01
N MET A 235 3.26 6.60 20.69
CA MET A 235 2.14 5.77 20.32
C MET A 235 1.21 6.50 19.38
N VAL A 236 1.03 5.97 18.17
CA VAL A 236 0.13 6.51 17.14
C VAL A 236 -1.13 5.68 17.09
N TYR A 237 -2.28 6.32 17.30
CA TYR A 237 -3.57 5.66 17.14
C TYR A 237 -3.84 5.40 15.66
N ILE A 238 -4.08 4.13 15.30
CA ILE A 238 -4.33 3.75 13.90
C ILE A 238 -5.82 3.81 13.60
N ASN A 239 -6.63 3.04 14.33
CA ASN A 239 -8.06 2.92 14.06
C ASN A 239 -8.78 2.14 15.17
N LYS A 240 -10.11 2.23 15.15
CA LYS A 240 -10.99 1.37 15.91
C LYS A 240 -11.55 0.29 14.99
N LEU A 241 -11.14 -0.96 15.20
CA LEU A 241 -11.53 -2.10 14.37
C LEU A 241 -13.06 -2.40 14.38
N LYS A 242 -13.84 -1.69 15.20
CA LYS A 242 -15.31 -1.77 15.24
C LYS A 242 -16.02 -1.46 13.92
N GLN A 243 -15.36 -0.80 12.98
CA GLN A 243 -15.94 -0.54 11.64
C GLN A 243 -15.93 -1.79 10.74
N LEU A 244 -15.24 -2.87 11.13
CA LEU A 244 -15.20 -4.12 10.35
C LEU A 244 -16.37 -5.06 10.68
N SER A 245 -17.06 -4.87 11.78
CA SER A 245 -18.23 -5.66 12.18
C SER A 245 -19.50 -4.82 12.18
N ASN A 246 -20.56 -5.33 11.62
CA ASN A 246 -21.90 -4.76 11.69
C ASN A 246 -22.32 -4.55 13.16
N ASP A 247 -22.08 -3.35 13.71
CA ASP A 247 -22.65 -2.74 14.92
C ASP A 247 -22.91 -3.65 16.16
N ARG A 248 -22.17 -4.73 16.38
CA ARG A 248 -22.30 -5.51 17.62
C ARG A 248 -21.41 -4.94 18.73
N ALA A 249 -22.04 -4.43 19.76
CA ALA A 249 -21.44 -3.62 20.83
C ALA A 249 -20.42 -4.38 21.75
N ASN A 250 -20.22 -5.69 21.58
CA ASN A 250 -19.46 -6.55 22.52
C ASN A 250 -18.38 -7.42 21.87
N GLN A 251 -17.83 -7.02 20.70
CA GLN A 251 -16.76 -7.80 20.10
C GLN A 251 -15.48 -7.72 20.94
N GLN A 252 -14.91 -8.87 21.27
CA GLN A 252 -13.66 -8.98 22.02
C GLN A 252 -12.61 -9.70 21.18
N PHE A 253 -11.41 -9.12 21.12
CA PHE A 253 -10.23 -9.70 20.50
C PHE A 253 -9.31 -10.27 21.58
N TYR A 254 -8.69 -11.41 21.30
CA TYR A 254 -7.87 -12.14 22.29
C TYR A 254 -6.41 -12.28 21.89
N HIS A 255 -6.13 -12.42 20.60
CA HIS A 255 -4.77 -12.61 20.10
C HIS A 255 -4.57 -11.86 18.81
N LEU A 256 -3.33 -11.44 18.59
CA LEU A 256 -2.86 -10.95 17.29
C LEU A 256 -1.56 -11.68 16.94
N MET A 257 -1.33 -11.88 15.65
CA MET A 257 -0.16 -12.55 15.10
C MET A 257 0.17 -11.92 13.75
N LEU A 258 1.41 -11.57 13.53
CA LEU A 258 1.91 -11.17 12.22
C LEU A 258 2.51 -12.39 11.52
N ASP A 259 2.07 -12.68 10.30
CA ASP A 259 2.68 -13.74 9.50
C ASP A 259 3.93 -13.25 8.75
N ASN A 260 4.63 -14.19 8.11
CA ASN A 260 5.85 -13.89 7.36
C ASN A 260 5.61 -12.98 6.14
N ASP A 261 4.38 -12.88 5.66
CA ASP A 261 3.98 -12.01 4.56
C ASP A 261 3.59 -10.61 5.05
N GLY A 262 3.59 -10.40 6.37
CA GLY A 262 3.24 -9.15 7.02
C GLY A 262 1.74 -8.89 7.10
N VAL A 263 0.93 -9.94 7.10
CA VAL A 263 -0.51 -9.88 7.40
C VAL A 263 -0.71 -10.04 8.88
N LEU A 264 -1.43 -9.11 9.49
CA LEU A 264 -1.82 -9.20 10.89
C LEU A 264 -3.12 -9.99 11.02
N TRP A 265 -3.05 -11.07 11.77
CA TRP A 265 -4.16 -11.94 12.08
C TRP A 265 -4.71 -11.63 13.48
N LEU A 266 -6.02 -11.51 13.59
CA LEU A 266 -6.71 -11.17 14.83
C LEU A 266 -7.76 -12.23 15.12
N SER A 267 -7.73 -12.82 16.32
CA SER A 267 -8.78 -13.72 16.75
C SER A 267 -9.88 -13.00 17.53
N SER A 268 -11.13 -13.25 17.18
CA SER A 268 -12.33 -12.76 17.87
C SER A 268 -13.04 -13.89 18.61
N ALA A 269 -13.76 -13.53 19.67
CA ALA A 269 -14.56 -14.50 20.44
C ALA A 269 -15.66 -15.17 19.63
N ASP A 270 -16.39 -14.36 18.85
CA ASP A 270 -17.67 -14.73 18.28
C ASP A 270 -17.69 -14.80 16.76
N GLU A 271 -16.74 -14.14 16.07
CA GLU A 271 -16.76 -13.97 14.62
C GLU A 271 -15.59 -14.64 13.90
N GLY A 272 -14.72 -15.36 14.63
CA GLY A 272 -13.61 -16.10 14.04
C GLY A 272 -12.32 -15.30 13.92
N VAL A 273 -11.68 -15.31 12.75
CA VAL A 273 -10.35 -14.73 12.55
C VAL A 273 -10.44 -13.62 11.48
N TYR A 274 -9.90 -12.46 11.81
CA TYR A 274 -9.73 -11.36 10.89
C TYR A 274 -8.30 -11.32 10.38
N CYS A 275 -8.11 -10.91 9.13
CA CYS A 275 -6.80 -10.57 8.59
C CYS A 275 -6.77 -9.10 8.18
N MET A 276 -5.69 -8.42 8.51
CA MET A 276 -5.48 -7.01 8.23
C MET A 276 -4.14 -6.80 7.53
N ASN A 277 -4.18 -6.16 6.37
CA ASN A 277 -2.99 -5.78 5.64
C ASN A 277 -2.62 -4.34 5.97
N PHE A 278 -1.34 -4.10 6.17
CA PHE A 278 -0.77 -2.76 6.30
C PHE A 278 0.11 -2.49 5.08
N PRO A 279 -0.46 -1.96 4.01
CA PRO A 279 0.35 -1.57 2.86
C PRO A 279 1.36 -0.51 3.30
N LYS A 280 2.61 -0.62 2.86
CA LYS A 280 3.59 0.45 3.07
C LYS A 280 3.04 1.74 2.47
N LYS A 281 3.26 2.85 3.16
CA LYS A 281 2.89 4.17 2.64
C LYS A 281 3.84 4.54 1.50
N GLN A 282 3.49 4.14 0.29
CA GLN A 282 4.26 4.39 -0.93
C GLN A 282 3.77 5.65 -1.68
N PHE A 283 2.57 6.10 -1.35
CA PHE A 283 1.92 7.27 -1.94
C PHE A 283 1.63 8.29 -0.85
N ASN A 284 1.93 9.56 -1.13
CA ASN A 284 1.59 10.65 -0.23
C ASN A 284 0.48 11.49 -0.84
N LEU A 285 -0.50 11.87 -0.03
CA LEU A 285 -1.56 12.79 -0.39
C LEU A 285 -1.32 14.13 0.31
N LEU A 286 -0.96 15.14 -0.49
CA LEU A 286 -0.82 16.51 -0.02
C LEU A 286 -2.18 17.21 -0.13
N SER A 287 -2.83 17.40 1.01
CA SER A 287 -4.09 18.14 1.09
C SER A 287 -3.81 19.64 1.15
N LEU A 288 -4.50 20.40 0.30
CA LEU A 288 -4.41 21.86 0.29
C LEU A 288 -5.50 22.43 1.20
N SER A 289 -5.12 23.18 2.22
CA SER A 289 -6.10 23.82 3.11
C SER A 289 -6.57 25.14 2.49
N PRO A 290 -7.88 25.37 2.31
CA PRO A 290 -8.39 26.68 1.93
C PRO A 290 -8.13 27.68 3.06
N GLN A 291 -7.59 28.86 2.73
CA GLN A 291 -7.26 29.92 3.71
C GLN A 291 -8.48 30.58 4.36
N SER A 292 -9.71 30.26 3.93
CA SER A 292 -10.93 30.78 4.53
C SER A 292 -11.43 29.88 5.65
N ALA A 293 -11.15 30.27 6.87
CA ALA A 293 -11.72 29.68 8.08
C ALA A 293 -13.26 29.66 8.02
N GLY A 294 -13.86 28.47 8.04
CA GLY A 294 -15.30 28.31 8.22
C GLY A 294 -16.02 27.30 7.34
N GLN A 295 -15.36 26.62 6.41
CA GLN A 295 -15.98 25.59 5.57
C GLN A 295 -15.16 24.31 5.60
N GLU A 296 -15.46 23.44 6.54
CA GLU A 296 -14.71 22.18 6.81
C GLU A 296 -14.87 21.06 5.77
N ASN A 297 -15.62 21.25 4.68
CA ASN A 297 -16.00 20.17 3.75
C ASN A 297 -15.74 20.43 2.26
N TYR A 298 -14.86 21.35 1.89
CA TYR A 298 -14.55 21.56 0.46
C TYR A 298 -13.23 20.89 0.08
N THR A 299 -13.31 19.92 -0.84
CA THR A 299 -12.14 19.34 -1.50
C THR A 299 -11.55 20.35 -2.48
N THR A 300 -10.26 20.63 -2.33
CA THR A 300 -9.52 21.52 -3.24
C THR A 300 -9.05 20.73 -4.46
N GLY A 301 -9.95 20.44 -5.42
CA GLY A 301 -9.59 19.74 -6.65
C GLY A 301 -8.45 20.44 -7.40
N VAL A 302 -7.35 19.72 -7.64
CA VAL A 302 -6.15 20.24 -8.30
C VAL A 302 -6.22 19.94 -9.79
N ARG A 303 -6.32 21.00 -10.61
CA ARG A 303 -6.51 20.90 -12.07
C ARG A 303 -5.27 21.28 -12.89
N ALA A 304 -4.28 21.89 -12.28
CA ALA A 304 -3.03 22.23 -12.97
C ALA A 304 -1.84 22.06 -12.04
N LEU A 305 -0.79 21.45 -12.56
CA LEU A 305 0.50 21.27 -11.93
C LEU A 305 1.58 21.70 -12.89
N PHE A 306 2.52 22.54 -12.45
CA PHE A 306 3.61 22.99 -13.27
C PHE A 306 4.82 23.30 -12.40
N GLN A 307 6.03 22.90 -12.82
CA GLN A 307 7.28 23.32 -12.20
C GLN A 307 7.99 24.34 -13.09
N SER A 308 8.21 25.54 -12.54
CA SER A 308 8.92 26.60 -13.25
C SER A 308 10.42 26.31 -13.34
N LYS A 309 11.12 26.97 -14.28
CA LYS A 309 12.60 26.91 -14.40
C LYS A 309 13.32 27.34 -13.14
N SER A 310 12.68 28.14 -12.28
CA SER A 310 13.21 28.51 -10.95
C SER A 310 13.11 27.38 -9.89
N GLY A 311 12.42 26.28 -10.24
CA GLY A 311 12.18 25.14 -9.36
C GLY A 311 10.93 25.26 -8.48
N ASP A 312 10.21 26.36 -8.53
CA ASP A 312 8.94 26.51 -7.82
C ASP A 312 7.84 25.70 -8.48
N ILE A 313 7.01 25.04 -7.67
CA ILE A 313 5.86 24.28 -8.14
C ILE A 313 4.60 25.14 -8.03
N TRP A 314 3.87 25.23 -9.12
CA TRP A 314 2.63 25.97 -9.23
C TRP A 314 1.45 25.01 -9.31
N VAL A 315 0.45 25.25 -8.47
CA VAL A 315 -0.72 24.39 -8.32
C VAL A 315 -1.98 25.20 -8.52
N GLY A 316 -2.69 24.91 -9.60
CA GLY A 316 -3.98 25.51 -9.90
C GLY A 316 -5.13 24.66 -9.38
N THR A 317 -6.12 25.29 -8.73
CA THR A 317 -7.27 24.60 -8.16
C THR A 317 -8.59 25.00 -8.82
N ARG A 318 -9.63 24.17 -8.63
CA ARG A 318 -11.02 24.46 -9.06
C ARG A 318 -11.67 25.61 -8.29
N TRP A 319 -11.06 26.03 -7.17
CA TRP A 319 -11.65 27.01 -6.24
C TRP A 319 -10.93 28.36 -6.28
N GLN A 320 -10.48 28.77 -7.48
CA GLN A 320 -9.90 30.10 -7.72
C GLN A 320 -8.64 30.40 -6.91
N SER A 321 -7.99 29.39 -6.36
CA SER A 321 -6.71 29.57 -5.67
C SER A 321 -5.57 28.94 -6.45
N VAL A 322 -4.46 29.68 -6.54
CA VAL A 322 -3.21 29.19 -7.12
C VAL A 322 -2.15 29.21 -6.02
N TYR A 323 -1.52 28.06 -5.80
CA TYR A 323 -0.46 27.92 -4.82
C TYR A 323 0.89 27.94 -5.52
N ARG A 324 1.81 28.73 -5.00
CA ARG A 324 3.23 28.67 -5.33
C ARG A 324 3.94 27.95 -4.18
N MET A 325 4.57 26.85 -4.47
CA MET A 325 5.24 25.97 -3.50
C MET A 325 6.74 25.88 -3.82
N ASP A 326 7.53 25.54 -2.80
CA ASP A 326 8.90 25.09 -3.06
C ASP A 326 8.91 23.66 -3.60
N ARG A 327 10.10 23.15 -3.94
CA ARG A 327 10.31 21.79 -4.44
C ARG A 327 9.92 20.69 -3.45
N ASN A 328 9.80 21.00 -2.15
CA ASN A 328 9.39 20.06 -1.11
C ASN A 328 7.87 20.10 -0.86
N GLY A 329 7.11 20.85 -1.65
CA GLY A 329 5.67 21.01 -1.48
C GLY A 329 5.26 21.99 -0.37
N VAL A 330 6.20 22.78 0.17
CA VAL A 330 5.89 23.80 1.18
C VAL A 330 5.38 25.07 0.50
N THR A 331 4.17 25.50 0.85
CA THR A 331 3.53 26.69 0.27
C THR A 331 4.29 27.97 0.60
N LYS A 332 4.75 28.68 -0.42
CA LYS A 332 5.40 30.00 -0.32
C LYS A 332 4.40 31.15 -0.40
N HIS A 333 3.40 31.02 -1.28
CA HIS A 333 2.38 32.05 -1.50
C HIS A 333 1.08 31.45 -2.06
N VAL A 334 -0.05 32.10 -1.77
CA VAL A 334 -1.36 31.70 -2.31
C VAL A 334 -2.02 32.92 -2.97
N PHE A 335 -2.32 32.79 -4.25
CA PHE A 335 -3.01 33.80 -5.06
C PHE A 335 -4.49 33.47 -5.09
N SER A 336 -5.33 34.20 -4.36
CA SER A 336 -6.75 33.84 -4.23
C SER A 336 -7.74 35.04 -4.25
N THR A 337 -7.27 36.26 -3.99
CA THR A 337 -8.14 37.44 -3.83
C THR A 337 -7.53 38.71 -4.37
N GLY A 338 -8.37 39.72 -4.67
CA GLY A 338 -7.96 41.05 -5.09
C GLY A 338 -7.24 41.10 -6.46
N ASP A 339 -6.25 41.96 -6.57
CA ASP A 339 -5.45 42.11 -7.80
C ASP A 339 -4.58 40.88 -8.12
N GLU A 340 -4.44 39.98 -7.15
CA GLU A 340 -3.72 38.70 -7.28
C GLU A 340 -4.65 37.54 -7.69
N HIS A 341 -5.93 37.78 -7.88
CA HIS A 341 -6.88 36.73 -8.28
C HIS A 341 -6.58 36.25 -9.70
N ILE A 342 -6.31 34.95 -9.86
CA ILE A 342 -5.99 34.35 -11.14
C ILE A 342 -7.23 33.66 -11.74
N GLY A 343 -8.02 32.98 -10.96
CA GLY A 343 -9.23 32.27 -11.38
C GLY A 343 -9.13 30.75 -11.26
N ASN A 344 -10.06 30.03 -11.85
CA ASN A 344 -10.06 28.56 -11.94
C ASN A 344 -9.05 28.10 -12.96
N VAL A 345 -7.88 27.63 -12.55
CA VAL A 345 -6.76 27.31 -13.43
C VAL A 345 -6.84 25.84 -13.90
N TYR A 346 -6.78 25.67 -15.21
CA TYR A 346 -6.79 24.36 -15.88
C TYR A 346 -5.43 23.96 -16.46
N HIS A 347 -4.59 24.95 -16.80
CA HIS A 347 -3.24 24.70 -17.28
C HIS A 347 -2.31 25.86 -16.92
N ILE A 348 -1.03 25.56 -16.72
CA ILE A 348 0.03 26.54 -16.41
C ILE A 348 1.21 26.26 -17.34
N MET A 349 1.77 27.30 -17.94
CA MET A 349 2.95 27.21 -18.79
C MET A 349 3.89 28.39 -18.50
N GLU A 350 5.20 28.16 -18.59
CA GLU A 350 6.22 29.21 -18.60
C GLU A 350 6.76 29.39 -20.04
N ASP A 351 6.73 30.62 -20.55
CA ASP A 351 7.25 30.92 -21.87
C ASP A 351 8.79 31.05 -21.88
N ASP A 352 9.38 31.19 -23.04
CA ASP A 352 10.83 31.36 -23.21
C ASP A 352 11.39 32.65 -22.59
N LYS A 353 10.52 33.63 -22.31
CA LYS A 353 10.84 34.91 -21.64
C LYS A 353 10.70 34.83 -20.11
N GLY A 354 10.27 33.66 -19.54
CA GLY A 354 10.08 33.47 -18.12
C GLY A 354 8.75 34.01 -17.58
N ASN A 355 7.78 34.36 -18.46
CA ASN A 355 6.44 34.69 -17.99
C ASN A 355 5.62 33.42 -17.78
N LEU A 356 4.78 33.42 -16.76
CA LEU A 356 3.83 32.35 -16.54
C LEU A 356 2.48 32.68 -17.18
N TRP A 357 1.88 31.69 -17.82
CA TRP A 357 0.58 31.77 -18.46
C TRP A 357 -0.38 30.81 -17.75
N PHE A 358 -1.50 31.34 -17.28
CA PHE A 358 -2.55 30.59 -16.62
C PHE A 358 -3.79 30.52 -17.50
N SER A 359 -4.12 29.33 -17.92
CA SER A 359 -5.37 29.03 -18.63
C SER A 359 -6.49 28.87 -17.63
N THR A 360 -7.53 29.70 -17.71
CA THR A 360 -8.59 29.72 -16.70
C THR A 360 -9.97 29.46 -17.28
N LYS A 361 -10.84 28.86 -16.50
CA LYS A 361 -12.24 28.68 -16.86
C LYS A 361 -13.06 29.88 -16.39
N GLY A 362 -13.61 30.62 -17.36
CA GLY A 362 -14.46 31.79 -17.14
C GLY A 362 -13.69 33.10 -17.03
N ASP A 363 -12.39 33.06 -16.70
CA ASP A 363 -11.57 34.25 -16.46
C ASP A 363 -10.55 34.54 -17.58
N GLY A 364 -10.63 33.83 -18.70
CA GLY A 364 -9.79 34.04 -19.87
C GLY A 364 -8.35 33.53 -19.68
N LEU A 365 -7.41 34.20 -20.36
CA LEU A 365 -5.98 33.90 -20.26
C LEU A 365 -5.29 34.94 -19.38
N VAL A 366 -4.51 34.48 -18.38
CA VAL A 366 -3.78 35.36 -17.47
C VAL A 366 -2.28 35.21 -17.66
N LYS A 367 -1.58 36.31 -17.98
CA LYS A 367 -0.12 36.41 -18.06
C LYS A 367 0.40 36.94 -16.71
N ALA A 368 1.33 36.25 -16.09
CA ALA A 368 2.07 36.72 -14.92
C ALA A 368 3.52 37.04 -15.34
N VAL A 369 3.90 38.28 -15.16
CA VAL A 369 5.25 38.78 -15.46
C VAL A 369 6.00 38.91 -14.15
N PRO A 370 7.21 38.36 -14.01
CA PRO A 370 8.01 38.52 -12.80
C PRO A 370 8.22 40.01 -12.44
N ASP A 371 7.92 40.36 -11.19
CA ASP A 371 8.09 41.70 -10.64
C ASP A 371 8.39 41.62 -9.14
N GLU A 372 9.63 41.79 -8.76
CA GLU A 372 10.09 41.70 -7.36
C GLU A 372 9.39 42.69 -6.41
N LYS A 373 8.79 43.75 -6.96
CA LYS A 373 8.09 44.78 -6.15
C LYS A 373 6.61 44.44 -5.92
N ALA A 374 6.08 43.53 -6.70
CA ALA A 374 4.69 43.07 -6.56
C ALA A 374 4.55 42.06 -5.45
N ALA A 375 3.40 42.01 -4.79
CA ALA A 375 3.06 40.96 -3.86
C ALA A 375 3.09 39.62 -4.60
N GLY A 376 3.58 38.55 -3.95
CA GLY A 376 3.80 37.26 -4.59
C GLY A 376 4.88 37.20 -5.67
N GLY A 377 5.53 38.37 -6.02
CA GLY A 377 6.62 38.45 -7.01
C GLY A 377 6.20 38.52 -8.48
N PHE A 378 4.92 38.79 -8.76
CA PHE A 378 4.39 38.80 -10.11
C PHE A 378 3.36 39.93 -10.32
N ARG A 379 3.33 40.48 -11.56
CA ARG A 379 2.30 41.37 -12.06
C ARG A 379 1.45 40.65 -13.07
N PHE A 380 0.11 40.71 -12.91
CA PHE A 380 -0.84 40.00 -13.73
C PHE A 380 -1.46 40.87 -14.81
N LYS A 381 -1.62 40.32 -16.02
CA LYS A 381 -2.39 40.88 -17.12
C LYS A 381 -3.38 39.85 -17.66
N ARG A 382 -4.65 40.23 -17.74
CA ARG A 382 -5.73 39.34 -18.14
C ARG A 382 -6.20 39.68 -19.56
N TYR A 383 -6.46 38.65 -20.35
CA TYR A 383 -6.99 38.73 -21.71
C TYR A 383 -8.33 38.03 -21.75
N LEU A 384 -9.39 38.80 -22.06
CA LEU A 384 -10.76 38.31 -22.11
C LEU A 384 -11.33 38.38 -23.53
N HIS A 385 -12.28 37.51 -23.81
CA HIS A 385 -13.09 37.56 -25.03
C HIS A 385 -13.93 38.85 -25.08
N ASN A 386 -13.93 39.50 -26.22
CA ASN A 386 -14.74 40.69 -26.48
C ASN A 386 -15.46 40.52 -27.81
N LEU A 387 -16.77 40.41 -27.81
CA LEU A 387 -17.60 40.25 -29.00
C LEU A 387 -17.44 41.38 -30.03
N SER A 388 -17.04 42.57 -29.60
CA SER A 388 -16.82 43.74 -30.45
C SER A 388 -15.42 43.83 -31.03
N ASP A 389 -14.50 42.96 -30.57
CA ASP A 389 -13.10 42.93 -31.02
C ASP A 389 -12.71 41.52 -31.44
N LEU A 390 -12.72 41.27 -32.73
CA LEU A 390 -12.35 40.00 -33.34
C LEU A 390 -10.88 39.60 -33.10
N SER A 391 -10.03 40.55 -32.67
CA SER A 391 -8.63 40.32 -32.33
C SER A 391 -8.46 39.89 -30.85
N SER A 392 -9.52 39.87 -30.08
CA SER A 392 -9.55 39.30 -28.72
C SER A 392 -9.48 37.76 -28.76
N ILE A 393 -9.18 37.13 -27.65
CA ILE A 393 -9.26 35.68 -27.50
C ILE A 393 -10.67 35.16 -27.83
N SER A 394 -10.80 33.99 -28.44
CA SER A 394 -12.06 33.48 -28.99
C SER A 394 -13.09 33.02 -27.95
N GLY A 395 -12.70 32.85 -26.68
CA GLY A 395 -13.54 32.43 -25.55
C GLY A 395 -12.86 32.67 -24.22
N ASN A 396 -13.64 32.72 -23.13
CA ASN A 396 -13.11 32.91 -21.76
C ASN A 396 -12.81 31.59 -21.02
N ASP A 397 -13.31 30.46 -21.52
CA ASP A 397 -13.01 29.14 -21.01
C ASP A 397 -11.71 28.63 -21.69
N VAL A 398 -10.56 28.98 -21.15
CA VAL A 398 -9.25 28.58 -21.67
C VAL A 398 -8.81 27.29 -21.00
N TYR A 399 -8.57 26.23 -21.78
CA TYR A 399 -8.20 24.92 -21.26
C TYR A 399 -6.70 24.69 -21.21
N PHE A 400 -5.97 25.23 -22.22
CA PHE A 400 -4.53 25.06 -22.23
C PHE A 400 -3.83 26.18 -22.98
N THR A 401 -2.51 26.28 -22.76
CA THR A 401 -1.59 27.17 -23.48
C THR A 401 -0.33 26.39 -23.85
N TYR A 402 0.16 26.51 -25.06
CA TYR A 402 1.32 25.78 -25.55
C TYR A 402 2.28 26.69 -26.29
N GLN A 403 3.58 26.61 -26.00
CA GLN A 403 4.60 27.31 -26.78
C GLN A 403 5.28 26.31 -27.73
N ASP A 404 5.16 26.57 -29.06
CA ASP A 404 5.76 25.72 -30.07
C ASP A 404 7.29 25.94 -30.19
N GLU A 405 7.97 25.12 -30.99
CA GLU A 405 9.42 25.23 -31.22
C GLU A 405 9.84 26.58 -31.84
N LYS A 406 8.94 27.23 -32.57
CA LYS A 406 9.14 28.58 -33.12
C LYS A 406 8.82 29.70 -32.13
N LYS A 407 8.60 29.36 -30.86
CA LYS A 407 8.29 30.26 -29.74
C LYS A 407 6.98 31.01 -29.89
N ARG A 408 6.07 30.54 -30.72
CA ARG A 408 4.71 31.07 -30.82
C ARG A 408 3.85 30.43 -29.72
N ILE A 409 2.91 31.21 -29.21
CA ILE A 409 2.02 30.75 -28.11
C ILE A 409 0.65 30.46 -28.71
N TRP A 410 0.22 29.20 -28.52
CA TRP A 410 -1.08 28.70 -28.91
C TRP A 410 -1.97 28.61 -27.67
N VAL A 411 -3.24 28.95 -27.85
CA VAL A 411 -4.22 28.94 -26.74
C VAL A 411 -5.48 28.20 -27.18
N GLY A 412 -5.84 27.15 -26.46
CA GLY A 412 -7.04 26.37 -26.70
C GLY A 412 -8.17 26.80 -25.80
N THR A 413 -9.35 27.01 -26.37
CA THR A 413 -10.58 27.35 -25.65
C THR A 413 -11.62 26.25 -25.79
N LEU A 414 -12.56 26.17 -24.85
CA LEU A 414 -13.61 25.13 -24.83
C LEU A 414 -14.66 25.39 -25.93
N ASP A 415 -14.96 26.64 -26.25
CA ASP A 415 -16.08 27.03 -27.11
C ASP A 415 -15.64 27.85 -28.33
N GLY A 416 -14.43 28.35 -28.34
CA GLY A 416 -13.90 29.24 -29.35
C GLY A 416 -12.88 28.63 -30.31
N GLY A 417 -12.40 27.41 -30.03
CA GLY A 417 -11.35 26.74 -30.79
C GLY A 417 -9.95 27.19 -30.43
N LEU A 418 -9.04 27.06 -31.40
CA LEU A 418 -7.64 27.40 -31.24
C LEU A 418 -7.38 28.88 -31.51
N ASN A 419 -6.45 29.48 -30.78
CA ASN A 419 -5.97 30.83 -30.96
C ASN A 419 -4.45 30.83 -31.07
N LEU A 420 -3.89 31.72 -31.89
CA LEU A 420 -2.49 32.03 -31.93
C LEU A 420 -2.28 33.47 -31.40
N LEU A 421 -1.49 33.58 -30.33
CA LEU A 421 -1.13 34.85 -29.70
C LEU A 421 -0.11 35.58 -30.59
N CYS A 422 -0.38 36.86 -30.91
CA CYS A 422 0.49 37.77 -31.60
C CYS A 422 0.81 38.96 -30.69
N GLU A 423 2.09 39.30 -30.54
CA GLU A 423 2.54 40.41 -29.70
C GLU A 423 3.28 41.42 -30.61
N GLU A 424 2.72 42.60 -30.83
CA GLU A 424 3.31 43.69 -31.61
C GLU A 424 3.34 44.97 -30.78
N ASN A 425 4.52 45.60 -30.65
CA ASN A 425 4.71 46.84 -29.87
C ASN A 425 4.19 46.82 -28.44
N GLY A 426 4.15 45.61 -27.80
CA GLY A 426 3.63 45.41 -26.44
C GLY A 426 2.11 45.26 -26.38
N GLU A 427 1.41 45.29 -27.49
CA GLU A 427 0.01 44.92 -27.61
C GLU A 427 -0.14 43.45 -28.01
N VAL A 428 -1.00 42.73 -27.28
CA VAL A 428 -1.31 41.33 -27.54
C VAL A 428 -2.66 41.23 -28.22
N THR A 429 -2.67 40.58 -29.38
CA THR A 429 -3.85 40.22 -30.15
C THR A 429 -3.88 38.72 -30.42
N PHE A 430 -5.02 38.18 -30.85
CA PHE A 430 -5.19 36.74 -31.12
C PHE A 430 -5.68 36.55 -32.57
N LYS A 431 -5.04 35.60 -33.26
CA LYS A 431 -5.55 35.07 -34.53
C LYS A 431 -6.30 33.78 -34.24
N ASN A 432 -7.53 33.70 -34.75
CA ASN A 432 -8.43 32.58 -34.51
C ASN A 432 -9.41 32.42 -35.71
N LYS A 433 -10.42 31.59 -35.57
CA LYS A 433 -11.44 31.32 -36.61
C LYS A 433 -12.18 32.56 -37.11
N TYR A 434 -12.22 33.66 -36.33
CA TYR A 434 -12.95 34.86 -36.69
C TYR A 434 -12.14 35.84 -37.54
N ASN A 435 -10.81 35.80 -37.46
CA ASN A 435 -9.93 36.81 -38.05
C ASN A 435 -8.64 36.26 -38.67
N GLY A 436 -8.43 34.91 -38.72
CA GLY A 436 -7.19 34.36 -39.24
C GLY A 436 -7.35 32.97 -39.83
N PHE A 437 -7.89 32.02 -39.12
CA PHE A 437 -7.93 30.62 -39.54
C PHE A 437 -9.13 30.33 -40.47
N LYS A 438 -8.93 30.53 -41.77
CA LYS A 438 -10.00 30.39 -42.77
C LYS A 438 -10.57 28.97 -42.87
N ASN A 439 -9.72 27.96 -42.70
CA ASN A 439 -10.08 26.56 -42.84
C ASN A 439 -10.28 25.86 -41.48
N TYR A 440 -10.50 26.60 -40.39
CA TYR A 440 -10.73 25.99 -39.07
C TYR A 440 -12.03 25.18 -39.07
N PRO A 441 -12.02 23.92 -38.59
CA PRO A 441 -13.23 23.09 -38.54
C PRO A 441 -14.20 23.62 -37.48
N THR A 442 -15.38 24.09 -37.94
CA THR A 442 -16.41 24.66 -37.08
C THR A 442 -17.60 23.71 -36.86
N TYR A 443 -17.47 22.49 -37.33
CA TYR A 443 -18.44 21.40 -37.15
C TYR A 443 -18.04 20.48 -36.01
N GLY A 444 -19.00 19.75 -35.45
CA GLY A 444 -18.75 18.86 -34.29
C GLY A 444 -18.22 19.62 -33.09
N LEU A 445 -17.39 18.94 -32.27
CA LEU A 445 -16.78 19.48 -31.07
C LEU A 445 -15.30 19.82 -31.24
N TYR A 446 -14.82 20.07 -32.49
CA TYR A 446 -13.45 20.48 -32.76
C TYR A 446 -13.11 21.88 -32.24
N MET A 447 -14.13 22.64 -31.87
CA MET A 447 -13.97 23.94 -31.20
C MET A 447 -13.68 23.80 -29.70
N GLU A 448 -13.86 22.60 -29.14
CA GLU A 448 -13.60 22.28 -27.73
C GLU A 448 -12.18 21.69 -27.62
N VAL A 449 -11.17 22.57 -27.56
CA VAL A 449 -9.77 22.20 -27.58
C VAL A 449 -9.24 21.96 -26.18
N ARG A 450 -8.71 20.74 -25.92
CA ARG A 450 -8.26 20.32 -24.60
C ARG A 450 -6.74 20.38 -24.41
N ASN A 451 -5.98 20.02 -25.44
CA ASN A 451 -4.51 19.96 -25.36
C ASN A 451 -3.86 19.99 -26.73
N MET A 452 -2.54 20.15 -26.77
CA MET A 452 -1.77 20.27 -28.01
C MET A 452 -0.32 19.88 -27.77
N ILE A 453 0.30 19.23 -28.76
CA ILE A 453 1.72 18.92 -28.79
C ILE A 453 2.28 19.09 -30.19
N GLU A 454 3.60 19.29 -30.32
CA GLU A 454 4.32 19.32 -31.59
C GLU A 454 5.19 18.05 -31.71
N ASP A 455 5.08 17.34 -32.84
CA ASP A 455 5.97 16.23 -33.14
C ASP A 455 7.32 16.68 -33.70
N ASN A 456 8.25 15.75 -33.93
CA ASN A 456 9.59 16.08 -34.44
C ASN A 456 9.59 16.49 -35.92
N ASP A 457 8.53 16.21 -36.66
CA ASP A 457 8.37 16.60 -38.09
C ASP A 457 7.71 17.97 -38.21
N GLY A 458 7.46 18.65 -37.09
CA GLY A 458 6.82 19.96 -37.03
C GLY A 458 5.33 19.92 -37.37
N ARG A 459 4.67 18.79 -37.12
CA ARG A 459 3.21 18.69 -37.16
C ARG A 459 2.65 18.94 -35.76
N MET A 460 1.67 19.82 -35.72
CA MET A 460 0.92 20.11 -34.50
C MET A 460 -0.23 19.12 -34.37
N TRP A 461 -0.33 18.47 -33.24
CA TRP A 461 -1.41 17.55 -32.86
C TRP A 461 -2.28 18.22 -31.81
N VAL A 462 -3.57 18.28 -32.04
CA VAL A 462 -4.54 18.96 -31.17
C VAL A 462 -5.60 17.96 -30.74
N GLY A 463 -5.73 17.75 -29.44
CA GLY A 463 -6.78 16.95 -28.83
C GLY A 463 -8.03 17.77 -28.62
N THR A 464 -9.17 17.26 -29.04
CA THR A 464 -10.48 17.91 -28.93
C THR A 464 -11.50 16.97 -28.33
N MET A 465 -12.69 17.45 -28.01
CA MET A 465 -13.79 16.59 -27.56
C MET A 465 -14.43 15.77 -28.70
N ASP A 466 -13.97 15.92 -29.94
CA ASP A 466 -14.44 15.16 -31.13
C ASP A 466 -13.27 14.45 -31.86
N GLY A 467 -12.23 14.07 -31.10
CA GLY A 467 -11.06 13.39 -31.61
C GLY A 467 -9.84 14.29 -31.83
N LEU A 468 -9.01 13.88 -32.77
CA LEU A 468 -7.77 14.58 -33.09
C LEU A 468 -7.94 15.54 -34.27
N MET A 469 -7.19 16.63 -34.20
CA MET A 469 -6.95 17.56 -35.33
C MET A 469 -5.44 17.73 -35.46
N SER A 470 -4.95 17.94 -36.70
CA SER A 470 -3.54 18.29 -36.91
C SER A 470 -3.33 19.33 -37.99
N PHE A 471 -2.16 19.96 -38.01
CA PHE A 471 -1.70 20.83 -39.09
C PHE A 471 -0.17 20.91 -39.10
N LYS A 472 0.41 21.24 -40.27
CA LYS A 472 1.86 21.45 -40.39
C LYS A 472 2.23 22.84 -39.86
N ASN A 473 3.25 22.93 -39.02
CA ASN A 473 3.69 24.16 -38.35
C ASN A 473 4.55 25.09 -39.22
N ASN A 474 4.71 24.79 -40.54
CA ASN A 474 5.53 25.53 -41.48
C ASN A 474 4.74 26.45 -42.43
N PHE A 475 3.62 27.01 -41.97
CA PHE A 475 2.79 27.93 -42.73
C PHE A 475 3.44 29.33 -42.91
N ALA A 476 3.21 29.97 -44.06
CA ALA A 476 3.70 31.34 -44.35
C ALA A 476 2.76 32.40 -43.75
N SER A 477 1.46 32.14 -43.70
CA SER A 477 0.47 32.98 -43.03
C SER A 477 -0.58 32.09 -42.33
N VAL A 478 -1.23 32.62 -41.32
CA VAL A 478 -2.25 31.90 -40.54
C VAL A 478 -3.48 31.49 -41.35
N GLU A 479 -3.78 32.24 -42.42
CA GLU A 479 -4.87 31.95 -43.34
C GLU A 479 -4.62 30.70 -44.21
N GLN A 480 -3.35 30.25 -44.29
CA GLN A 480 -2.92 29.10 -45.07
C GLN A 480 -2.78 27.81 -44.22
N ILE A 481 -3.12 27.90 -42.96
CA ILE A 481 -3.12 26.70 -42.11
C ILE A 481 -4.19 25.75 -42.61
N ASP A 482 -3.77 24.55 -42.97
CA ASP A 482 -4.67 23.46 -43.35
C ASP A 482 -4.90 22.52 -42.16
N PHE A 483 -6.09 22.57 -41.61
CA PHE A 483 -6.51 21.78 -40.47
C PHE A 483 -7.09 20.47 -40.93
N GLU A 484 -6.41 19.40 -40.62
CA GLU A 484 -6.84 18.04 -40.89
C GLU A 484 -7.56 17.49 -39.66
N THR A 485 -8.74 16.89 -39.83
CA THR A 485 -9.53 16.30 -38.74
C THR A 485 -9.60 14.79 -38.90
N TYR A 486 -9.46 14.10 -37.77
CA TYR A 486 -9.46 12.66 -37.76
C TYR A 486 -10.64 12.18 -36.93
N ARG A 487 -11.73 11.90 -37.64
CA ARG A 487 -12.93 11.26 -37.11
C ARG A 487 -12.94 9.82 -37.61
N GLY A 488 -12.97 8.84 -36.72
CA GLY A 488 -12.98 7.44 -37.15
C GLY A 488 -14.27 7.09 -37.89
N ALA A 489 -14.11 6.62 -39.10
CA ALA A 489 -15.21 6.07 -39.89
C ALA A 489 -15.63 4.67 -39.45
N ASN A 490 -14.88 4.04 -38.54
CA ASN A 490 -15.17 2.69 -38.03
C ASN A 490 -14.94 2.71 -36.51
N ARG A 491 -15.92 2.28 -35.74
CA ARG A 491 -15.93 2.16 -34.26
C ARG A 491 -14.80 1.33 -33.63
N VAL A 492 -13.81 0.94 -34.41
CA VAL A 492 -12.62 0.18 -34.02
C VAL A 492 -11.41 1.07 -33.77
N ASN A 493 -11.42 2.33 -34.28
CA ASN A 493 -10.35 3.30 -34.03
C ASN A 493 -10.90 4.38 -33.08
N TYR A 494 -10.44 4.36 -31.86
CA TYR A 494 -10.84 5.20 -30.72
C TYR A 494 -10.56 6.71 -30.87
N ALA A 495 -10.14 7.17 -32.05
CA ALA A 495 -9.93 8.60 -32.33
C ALA A 495 -11.23 9.44 -32.43
N ASP A 496 -12.39 8.80 -32.23
CA ASP A 496 -13.71 9.43 -32.34
C ASP A 496 -14.27 9.99 -31.05
N SER A 497 -13.49 9.92 -29.99
CA SER A 497 -13.96 10.25 -28.65
C SER A 497 -13.12 11.39 -28.09
N ASP A 498 -13.58 11.93 -26.98
CA ASP A 498 -12.96 12.99 -26.22
C ASP A 498 -11.50 12.65 -25.85
N VAL A 499 -10.56 13.46 -26.33
CA VAL A 499 -9.11 13.30 -26.08
C VAL A 499 -8.74 14.01 -24.80
N TYR A 500 -8.51 13.26 -23.74
CA TYR A 500 -8.18 13.81 -22.42
C TYR A 500 -6.73 14.28 -22.31
N ALA A 501 -5.79 13.53 -22.88
CA ALA A 501 -4.38 13.91 -22.86
C ALA A 501 -3.65 13.47 -24.13
N LEU A 502 -2.69 14.31 -24.54
CA LEU A 502 -1.66 14.00 -25.53
C LEU A 502 -0.31 14.03 -24.85
N TYR A 503 0.53 13.06 -25.16
CA TYR A 503 1.86 12.97 -24.59
C TYR A 503 2.89 12.56 -25.63
N LYS A 504 4.02 13.26 -25.67
CA LYS A 504 5.19 12.91 -26.50
C LYS A 504 6.26 12.38 -25.56
N ASP A 505 6.60 11.10 -25.69
CA ASP A 505 7.59 10.44 -24.85
C ASP A 505 9.03 10.81 -25.28
N GLU A 506 10.03 10.38 -24.52
CA GLU A 506 11.44 10.64 -24.79
C GLU A 506 11.92 10.13 -26.17
N PHE A 507 11.23 9.12 -26.74
CA PHE A 507 11.50 8.61 -28.09
C PHE A 507 10.69 9.35 -29.17
N SER A 508 10.05 10.47 -28.79
CA SER A 508 9.18 11.26 -29.67
C SER A 508 7.95 10.52 -30.19
N GLN A 509 7.59 9.44 -29.52
CA GLN A 509 6.37 8.72 -29.82
C GLN A 509 5.17 9.45 -29.21
N ILE A 510 4.11 9.61 -30.00
CA ILE A 510 2.87 10.24 -29.56
C ILE A 510 1.93 9.21 -28.96
N TRP A 511 1.44 9.53 -27.77
CA TRP A 511 0.45 8.79 -27.03
C TRP A 511 -0.81 9.62 -26.86
N VAL A 512 -1.95 8.98 -26.97
CA VAL A 512 -3.28 9.59 -26.92
C VAL A 512 -4.11 8.90 -25.87
N CYS A 513 -4.61 9.63 -24.89
CA CYS A 513 -5.54 9.14 -23.90
C CYS A 513 -6.96 9.57 -24.28
N VAL A 514 -7.84 8.60 -24.52
CA VAL A 514 -9.18 8.82 -25.03
C VAL A 514 -10.20 8.33 -24.00
N PHE A 515 -11.27 9.07 -23.80
CA PHE A 515 -12.35 8.67 -22.89
C PHE A 515 -12.96 7.33 -23.30
N GLY A 516 -12.83 6.31 -22.41
CA GLY A 516 -13.31 4.95 -22.67
C GLY A 516 -12.54 4.18 -23.76
N GLY A 517 -11.42 4.75 -24.26
CA GLY A 517 -10.57 4.15 -25.29
C GLY A 517 -9.20 3.72 -24.80
N GLY A 518 -8.91 3.90 -23.51
CA GLY A 518 -7.62 3.54 -22.92
C GLY A 518 -6.47 4.42 -23.38
N LEU A 519 -5.30 3.80 -23.54
CA LEU A 519 -4.07 4.39 -24.03
C LEU A 519 -3.83 3.98 -25.48
N SER A 520 -3.66 4.93 -26.37
CA SER A 520 -3.39 4.67 -27.79
C SER A 520 -2.04 5.24 -28.22
N LYS A 521 -1.21 4.42 -28.84
CA LYS A 521 0.05 4.79 -29.47
C LYS A 521 -0.20 5.12 -30.92
N LEU A 522 0.15 6.34 -31.37
CA LEU A 522 0.14 6.69 -32.78
C LEU A 522 1.25 5.91 -33.52
N SER A 523 0.87 4.96 -34.36
CA SER A 523 1.80 4.06 -35.05
C SER A 523 2.09 4.47 -36.48
N GLY A 524 1.30 5.36 -37.07
CA GLY A 524 1.54 5.87 -38.41
C GLY A 524 0.55 6.93 -38.86
N TYR A 525 1.00 7.75 -39.78
CA TYR A 525 0.21 8.73 -40.53
C TYR A 525 0.47 8.51 -42.01
N ASP A 526 -0.58 8.26 -42.77
CA ASP A 526 -0.52 8.13 -44.24
C ASP A 526 -0.84 9.49 -44.88
N GLU A 527 0.17 10.12 -45.50
CA GLU A 527 0.04 11.46 -46.10
C GLU A 527 -0.86 11.46 -47.36
N GLU A 528 -1.04 10.32 -48.07
CA GLU A 528 -1.87 10.25 -49.27
C GLU A 528 -3.35 10.09 -48.93
N THR A 529 -3.64 9.28 -47.91
CA THR A 529 -5.01 8.98 -47.52
C THR A 529 -5.49 9.79 -46.33
N HIS A 530 -4.62 10.55 -45.68
CA HIS A 530 -4.85 11.33 -44.46
C HIS A 530 -5.41 10.42 -43.30
N LYS A 531 -4.92 9.17 -43.18
CA LYS A 531 -5.39 8.21 -42.18
C LYS A 531 -4.34 8.02 -41.11
N LEU A 532 -4.84 7.93 -39.87
CA LEU A 532 -4.05 7.55 -38.69
C LEU A 532 -4.15 6.08 -38.40
N SER A 533 -3.05 5.50 -37.95
CA SER A 533 -2.99 4.14 -37.41
C SER A 533 -2.60 4.19 -35.95
N PHE A 534 -3.32 3.44 -35.11
CA PHE A 534 -3.06 3.36 -33.67
C PHE A 534 -2.86 1.93 -33.22
N LYS A 535 -2.05 1.75 -32.19
CA LYS A 535 -2.05 0.56 -31.35
C LYS A 535 -2.60 0.95 -29.99
N SER A 536 -3.78 0.41 -29.66
CA SER A 536 -4.49 0.75 -28.42
C SER A 536 -4.29 -0.32 -27.35
N TYR A 537 -4.37 0.09 -26.10
CA TYR A 537 -4.25 -0.74 -24.92
C TYR A 537 -5.37 -0.37 -23.95
N GLY A 538 -6.13 -1.37 -23.51
CA GLY A 538 -7.27 -1.21 -22.63
C GLY A 538 -7.23 -2.17 -21.44
N TRP A 539 -8.39 -2.32 -20.81
CA TRP A 539 -8.53 -3.25 -19.68
C TRP A 539 -8.24 -4.71 -20.07
N GLU A 540 -8.50 -5.08 -21.33
CA GLU A 540 -8.17 -6.42 -21.88
C GLU A 540 -6.65 -6.65 -21.96
N ASP A 541 -5.87 -5.58 -22.13
CA ASP A 541 -4.41 -5.60 -22.15
C ASP A 541 -3.81 -5.43 -20.74
N GLY A 542 -4.65 -5.28 -19.71
CA GLY A 542 -4.25 -5.22 -18.30
C GLY A 542 -4.36 -3.85 -17.64
N LEU A 543 -4.82 -2.78 -18.32
CA LEU A 543 -5.11 -1.51 -17.64
C LEU A 543 -6.23 -1.71 -16.61
N ASN A 544 -6.18 -0.98 -15.51
CA ASN A 544 -7.21 -1.07 -14.48
C ASN A 544 -8.54 -0.39 -14.87
N ASN A 545 -8.51 0.48 -15.89
CA ASN A 545 -9.68 1.16 -16.45
C ASN A 545 -9.36 1.76 -17.83
N ASP A 546 -10.36 1.81 -18.72
CA ASP A 546 -10.24 2.41 -20.07
C ASP A 546 -10.38 3.94 -20.09
N VAL A 547 -10.66 4.57 -18.95
CA VAL A 547 -10.68 6.01 -18.83
C VAL A 547 -9.35 6.49 -18.24
N VAL A 548 -8.42 6.87 -19.12
CA VAL A 548 -7.11 7.40 -18.75
C VAL A 548 -7.20 8.93 -18.70
N MET A 549 -7.06 9.48 -17.51
CA MET A 549 -7.22 10.91 -17.21
C MET A 549 -5.95 11.70 -17.46
N SER A 550 -4.79 11.15 -17.10
CA SER A 550 -3.48 11.78 -17.23
C SER A 550 -2.40 10.76 -17.54
N ILE A 551 -1.34 11.19 -18.20
CA ILE A 551 -0.18 10.38 -18.56
C ILE A 551 1.10 11.15 -18.30
N ILE A 552 2.10 10.46 -17.74
CA ILE A 552 3.44 11.00 -17.51
C ILE A 552 4.49 9.89 -17.57
N GLU A 553 5.69 10.23 -17.98
CA GLU A 553 6.82 9.31 -18.08
C GLU A 553 7.80 9.52 -16.92
N ASP A 554 8.26 8.42 -16.30
CA ASP A 554 9.32 8.47 -15.30
C ASP A 554 10.72 8.44 -15.92
N ASP A 555 11.77 8.48 -15.10
CA ASP A 555 13.17 8.47 -15.54
C ASP A 555 13.63 7.11 -16.08
N ASN A 556 12.87 6.04 -15.85
CA ASN A 556 13.12 4.70 -16.36
C ASN A 556 12.36 4.41 -17.67
N GLY A 557 11.59 5.36 -18.15
CA GLY A 557 10.82 5.25 -19.38
C GLY A 557 9.49 4.50 -19.23
N PHE A 558 8.99 4.28 -18.03
CA PHE A 558 7.64 3.76 -17.81
C PHE A 558 6.61 4.89 -17.93
N LEU A 559 5.47 4.59 -18.55
CA LEU A 559 4.34 5.51 -18.61
C LEU A 559 3.40 5.28 -17.43
N TRP A 560 3.19 6.31 -16.65
CA TRP A 560 2.27 6.31 -15.52
C TRP A 560 0.95 6.91 -15.94
N LEU A 561 -0.11 6.14 -15.81
CA LEU A 561 -1.45 6.43 -16.29
C LEU A 561 -2.39 6.60 -15.10
N ALA A 562 -2.81 7.83 -14.84
CA ALA A 562 -3.87 8.09 -13.87
C ALA A 562 -5.22 7.73 -14.51
N THR A 563 -5.98 6.84 -13.87
CA THR A 563 -7.26 6.38 -14.37
C THR A 563 -8.38 6.64 -13.36
N GLU A 564 -9.64 6.47 -13.75
CA GLU A 564 -10.77 6.58 -12.81
C GLU A 564 -10.71 5.56 -11.66
N LYS A 565 -10.00 4.43 -11.83
CA LYS A 565 -9.92 3.35 -10.82
C LYS A 565 -8.57 3.23 -10.14
N GLY A 566 -7.70 4.22 -10.27
CA GLY A 566 -6.39 4.23 -9.65
C GLY A 566 -5.26 4.52 -10.63
N LEU A 567 -4.10 3.93 -10.42
CA LEU A 567 -2.88 4.19 -11.16
C LEU A 567 -2.41 2.92 -11.89
N SER A 568 -2.04 3.05 -13.16
CA SER A 568 -1.40 2.00 -13.94
C SER A 568 -0.02 2.44 -14.40
N CYS A 569 0.97 1.57 -14.28
CA CYS A 569 2.31 1.73 -14.84
C CYS A 569 2.44 0.85 -16.07
N PHE A 570 2.73 1.44 -17.21
CA PHE A 570 2.82 0.75 -18.50
C PHE A 570 4.28 0.69 -18.96
N ASP A 571 4.78 -0.52 -19.19
CA ASP A 571 6.10 -0.77 -19.78
C ASP A 571 5.98 -0.73 -21.32
N ARG A 572 6.57 0.28 -21.93
CA ARG A 572 6.57 0.46 -23.39
C ARG A 572 7.31 -0.66 -24.14
N ALA A 573 8.36 -1.22 -23.54
CA ALA A 573 9.20 -2.23 -24.18
C ALA A 573 8.50 -3.58 -24.27
N THR A 574 7.81 -3.98 -23.18
CA THR A 574 7.16 -5.28 -23.07
C THR A 574 5.66 -5.23 -23.27
N SER A 575 5.06 -4.04 -23.29
CA SER A 575 3.62 -3.79 -23.26
C SER A 575 2.93 -4.38 -22.00
N GLN A 576 3.68 -4.61 -20.92
CA GLN A 576 3.13 -5.08 -19.66
C GLN A 576 2.58 -3.91 -18.82
N VAL A 577 1.51 -4.19 -18.09
CA VAL A 577 0.86 -3.23 -17.21
C VAL A 577 0.97 -3.71 -15.77
N ARG A 578 1.29 -2.79 -14.88
CA ARG A 578 1.19 -2.98 -13.44
C ARG A 578 0.23 -1.96 -12.85
N ASN A 579 -0.76 -2.44 -12.11
CA ASN A 579 -1.78 -1.61 -11.48
C ASN A 579 -1.50 -1.43 -9.99
N TYR A 580 -1.82 -0.22 -9.50
CA TYR A 580 -1.72 0.15 -8.09
C TYR A 580 -3.10 0.51 -7.57
N ASP A 581 -3.50 -0.10 -6.47
CA ASP A 581 -4.78 0.14 -5.82
C ASP A 581 -4.62 0.24 -4.29
N LYS A 582 -5.73 0.23 -3.56
CA LYS A 582 -5.75 0.29 -2.09
C LYS A 582 -4.86 -0.74 -1.38
N TYR A 583 -4.58 -1.88 -2.02
CA TYR A 583 -3.73 -2.94 -1.45
C TYR A 583 -2.23 -2.63 -1.61
N ASP A 584 -1.87 -1.70 -2.51
CA ASP A 584 -0.51 -1.15 -2.63
C ASP A 584 -0.34 0.14 -1.81
N GLY A 585 -1.33 0.52 -1.00
CA GLY A 585 -1.34 1.79 -0.27
C GLY A 585 -1.75 2.99 -1.11
N PHE A 586 -2.33 2.75 -2.30
CA PHE A 586 -2.90 3.82 -3.11
C PHE A 586 -4.14 4.39 -2.42
N PRO A 587 -4.19 5.70 -2.15
CA PRO A 587 -5.30 6.30 -1.43
C PRO A 587 -6.58 6.34 -2.29
N PRO A 588 -7.77 6.40 -1.67
CA PRO A 588 -9.04 6.54 -2.38
C PRO A 588 -9.22 7.97 -2.89
N VAL A 589 -8.63 8.28 -4.04
CA VAL A 589 -8.67 9.60 -4.67
C VAL A 589 -9.32 9.53 -6.05
N VAL A 590 -9.91 10.64 -6.48
CA VAL A 590 -10.46 10.82 -7.82
C VAL A 590 -9.51 11.67 -8.64
N MET A 591 -8.90 11.06 -9.66
CA MET A 591 -7.92 11.73 -10.51
C MET A 591 -8.54 12.84 -11.34
N GLU A 592 -7.75 13.85 -11.67
CA GLU A 592 -8.13 14.97 -12.55
C GLU A 592 -7.50 14.82 -13.93
N GLU A 593 -8.18 15.37 -14.94
CA GLU A 593 -7.76 15.29 -16.33
C GLU A 593 -6.48 16.10 -16.58
N ASN A 594 -5.58 15.55 -17.39
CA ASN A 594 -4.36 16.20 -17.88
C ASN A 594 -3.56 16.93 -16.79
N THR A 595 -3.52 16.36 -15.58
CA THR A 595 -2.90 16.96 -14.41
C THR A 595 -1.82 16.04 -13.86
N ALA A 596 -0.66 16.08 -14.48
CA ALA A 596 0.51 15.30 -14.10
C ALA A 596 1.77 16.14 -14.22
N LEU A 597 2.71 15.96 -13.31
CA LEU A 597 3.99 16.65 -13.26
C LEU A 597 5.08 15.67 -12.84
N LYS A 598 6.19 15.63 -13.59
CA LYS A 598 7.46 15.06 -13.13
C LYS A 598 8.32 16.21 -12.63
N THR A 599 8.68 16.15 -11.35
CA THR A 599 9.56 17.16 -10.75
C THR A 599 11.01 16.98 -11.21
N LEU A 600 11.83 18.02 -11.05
CA LEU A 600 13.26 17.96 -11.37
C LEU A 600 14.02 16.88 -10.58
N ASP A 601 13.46 16.43 -9.46
CA ASP A 601 14.02 15.38 -8.60
C ASP A 601 13.48 13.96 -8.98
N GLY A 602 12.70 13.84 -10.08
CA GLY A 602 12.14 12.58 -10.58
C GLY A 602 10.89 12.09 -9.83
N GLU A 603 10.37 12.86 -8.88
CA GLU A 603 9.11 12.53 -8.20
C GLU A 603 7.90 12.83 -9.11
N LEU A 604 6.90 11.96 -9.10
CA LEU A 604 5.68 12.16 -9.87
C LEU A 604 4.57 12.73 -8.99
N TRP A 605 3.96 13.79 -9.48
CA TRP A 605 2.85 14.50 -8.85
C TRP A 605 1.62 14.42 -9.74
N LEU A 606 0.50 13.96 -9.20
CA LEU A 606 -0.77 13.80 -9.92
C LEU A 606 -1.86 14.61 -9.22
N GLY A 607 -2.60 15.41 -9.98
CA GLY A 607 -3.74 16.15 -9.45
C GLY A 607 -4.94 15.27 -9.23
N CYS A 608 -5.60 15.44 -8.09
CA CYS A 608 -6.85 14.76 -7.74
C CYS A 608 -7.82 15.72 -7.04
N LYS A 609 -9.08 15.29 -6.87
CA LYS A 609 -10.09 16.10 -6.17
C LYS A 609 -9.72 16.38 -4.72
N GLU A 610 -9.00 15.46 -4.09
CA GLU A 610 -8.60 15.51 -2.69
C GLU A 610 -7.33 16.31 -2.44
N GLY A 611 -6.58 16.66 -3.52
CA GLY A 611 -5.32 17.38 -3.43
C GLY A 611 -4.31 16.93 -4.48
N ILE A 612 -3.08 16.67 -4.05
CA ILE A 612 -1.98 16.22 -4.91
C ILE A 612 -1.49 14.88 -4.41
N LEU A 613 -1.52 13.88 -5.27
CA LEU A 613 -0.90 12.58 -5.02
C LEU A 613 0.56 12.64 -5.47
N THR A 614 1.49 12.32 -4.57
CA THR A 614 2.94 12.29 -4.88
C THR A 614 3.55 10.94 -4.57
N PHE A 615 4.52 10.53 -5.38
CA PHE A 615 5.30 9.31 -5.17
C PHE A 615 6.60 9.33 -5.99
N SER A 616 7.58 8.56 -5.52
CA SER A 616 8.82 8.32 -6.26
C SER A 616 8.75 6.93 -6.91
N PRO A 617 8.76 6.81 -8.25
CA PRO A 617 8.70 5.52 -8.94
C PRO A 617 9.75 4.52 -8.48
N ASP A 618 10.99 4.96 -8.26
CA ASP A 618 12.12 4.12 -7.85
C ASP A 618 11.97 3.54 -6.42
N LYS A 619 11.16 4.18 -5.58
CA LYS A 619 10.91 3.74 -4.21
C LYS A 619 9.70 2.81 -4.09
N LEU A 620 8.95 2.61 -5.18
CA LEU A 620 7.83 1.70 -5.17
C LEU A 620 8.32 0.25 -5.14
N GLU A 621 8.03 -0.45 -4.08
CA GLU A 621 8.45 -1.86 -3.93
C GLU A 621 7.81 -2.75 -4.98
N THR A 622 8.66 -3.44 -5.71
CA THR A 622 8.29 -4.49 -6.65
C THR A 622 8.54 -5.87 -6.02
N LYS A 623 7.92 -6.19 -4.90
CA LYS A 623 8.05 -7.56 -4.40
C LYS A 623 7.37 -8.51 -5.37
N LYS A 624 8.14 -9.28 -6.14
CA LYS A 624 7.70 -10.57 -6.64
C LYS A 624 7.58 -11.47 -5.42
N VAL A 625 6.38 -11.68 -4.96
CA VAL A 625 6.13 -12.68 -3.92
C VAL A 625 5.79 -13.96 -4.66
N ASP A 626 6.67 -14.95 -4.59
CA ASP A 626 6.39 -16.28 -5.09
C ASP A 626 5.43 -16.97 -4.11
N TYR A 627 4.21 -17.17 -4.54
CA TYR A 627 3.21 -17.89 -3.76
C TYR A 627 3.21 -19.36 -4.14
N ASN A 628 3.26 -20.22 -3.13
CA ASN A 628 3.05 -21.63 -3.34
C ASN A 628 1.59 -21.90 -3.71
N THR A 629 1.37 -22.59 -4.80
CA THR A 629 0.05 -23.05 -5.22
C THR A 629 -0.10 -24.52 -4.84
N PHE A 630 -1.20 -24.85 -4.19
CA PHE A 630 -1.49 -26.21 -3.73
C PHE A 630 -2.76 -26.75 -4.40
N ILE A 631 -2.79 -28.05 -4.68
CA ILE A 631 -4.04 -28.74 -4.97
C ILE A 631 -4.70 -29.03 -3.63
N VAL A 632 -5.88 -28.45 -3.39
CA VAL A 632 -6.58 -28.51 -2.11
C VAL A 632 -7.82 -29.40 -2.14
N GLY A 633 -8.29 -29.76 -3.33
CA GLY A 633 -9.44 -30.63 -3.53
C GLY A 633 -9.32 -31.47 -4.80
N CYS A 634 -9.91 -32.66 -4.77
CA CYS A 634 -10.08 -33.49 -5.93
C CYS A 634 -11.42 -34.22 -5.84
N GLN A 635 -12.17 -34.14 -6.94
CA GLN A 635 -13.43 -34.87 -7.12
C GLN A 635 -13.32 -35.84 -8.29
N ILE A 636 -13.87 -37.01 -8.15
CA ILE A 636 -14.03 -37.98 -9.22
C ILE A 636 -15.52 -38.26 -9.40
N SER A 637 -16.03 -38.05 -10.62
CA SER A 637 -17.46 -38.15 -10.91
C SER A 637 -18.33 -37.35 -9.92
N ASN A 638 -17.91 -36.10 -9.60
CA ASN A 638 -18.55 -35.18 -8.66
C ASN A 638 -18.60 -35.66 -7.19
N ARG A 639 -17.73 -36.59 -6.78
CA ARG A 639 -17.59 -37.06 -5.42
C ARG A 639 -16.20 -36.72 -4.90
N ASP A 640 -16.12 -36.09 -3.73
CA ASP A 640 -14.83 -35.80 -3.08
C ASP A 640 -14.09 -37.10 -2.77
N ILE A 641 -12.81 -37.14 -3.13
CA ILE A 641 -11.93 -38.23 -2.70
C ILE A 641 -11.28 -37.87 -1.37
N ARG A 642 -11.25 -38.87 -0.46
CA ARG A 642 -10.70 -38.69 0.89
C ARG A 642 -9.89 -39.92 1.29
N SER A 643 -8.79 -39.71 2.02
CA SER A 643 -7.89 -40.77 2.45
C SER A 643 -8.46 -41.69 3.56
N TYR A 644 -9.53 -41.26 4.23
CA TYR A 644 -10.12 -41.99 5.37
C TYR A 644 -11.42 -42.76 5.04
N THR A 645 -11.67 -43.04 3.78
CA THR A 645 -12.80 -43.87 3.36
C THR A 645 -12.43 -45.35 3.39
N GLU A 646 -13.42 -46.29 3.39
CA GLU A 646 -13.18 -47.74 3.41
C GLU A 646 -12.35 -48.24 2.21
N HIS A 647 -12.46 -47.57 1.06
CA HIS A 647 -11.66 -47.83 -0.14
C HIS A 647 -11.11 -46.54 -0.72
N PRO A 648 -10.06 -46.01 -0.13
CA PRO A 648 -9.52 -44.72 -0.52
C PRO A 648 -8.79 -44.82 -1.89
N ILE A 649 -9.04 -43.83 -2.75
CA ILE A 649 -8.32 -43.67 -4.03
C ILE A 649 -6.92 -43.07 -3.77
N ILE A 650 -6.81 -42.29 -2.69
CA ILE A 650 -5.59 -41.67 -2.22
C ILE A 650 -5.27 -42.18 -0.81
N ASP A 651 -4.01 -42.39 -0.50
CA ASP A 651 -3.52 -42.88 0.79
C ASP A 651 -3.20 -41.77 1.80
N ARG A 652 -3.13 -40.52 1.34
CA ARG A 652 -2.87 -39.31 2.15
C ARG A 652 -3.71 -38.13 1.62
N SER A 653 -3.66 -36.99 2.33
CA SER A 653 -4.36 -35.77 1.87
C SER A 653 -3.94 -35.40 0.45
N ILE A 654 -4.90 -34.91 -0.33
CA ILE A 654 -4.66 -34.48 -1.72
C ILE A 654 -3.50 -33.45 -1.84
N THR A 655 -3.37 -32.57 -0.85
CA THR A 655 -2.31 -31.55 -0.79
C THR A 655 -0.88 -32.15 -0.76
N TYR A 656 -0.74 -33.37 -0.25
CA TYR A 656 0.52 -34.09 -0.17
C TYR A 656 0.59 -35.31 -1.10
N THR A 657 -0.37 -35.43 -2.02
CA THR A 657 -0.47 -36.54 -2.96
C THR A 657 0.23 -36.18 -4.28
N ASP A 658 1.28 -36.93 -4.62
CA ASP A 658 2.03 -36.73 -5.86
C ASP A 658 1.45 -37.50 -7.05
N ARG A 659 0.61 -38.52 -6.77
CA ARG A 659 0.09 -39.39 -7.80
C ARG A 659 -1.31 -39.90 -7.46
N ILE A 660 -2.22 -39.80 -8.42
CA ILE A 660 -3.55 -40.37 -8.35
C ILE A 660 -3.69 -41.37 -9.53
N THR A 661 -4.17 -42.57 -9.25
CA THR A 661 -4.43 -43.56 -10.26
C THR A 661 -5.93 -43.71 -10.44
N LEU A 662 -6.42 -43.45 -11.64
CA LEU A 662 -7.83 -43.54 -12.00
C LEU A 662 -8.10 -44.80 -12.84
N ASN A 663 -9.26 -45.43 -12.64
CA ASN A 663 -9.74 -46.50 -13.45
C ASN A 663 -10.41 -45.95 -14.74
N HIS A 664 -10.53 -46.76 -15.77
CA HIS A 664 -11.13 -46.37 -17.05
C HIS A 664 -12.58 -45.82 -16.95
N ASN A 665 -13.31 -46.18 -15.91
CA ASN A 665 -14.65 -45.67 -15.62
C ASN A 665 -14.66 -44.39 -14.79
N GLN A 666 -13.51 -43.86 -14.42
CA GLN A 666 -13.29 -42.62 -13.64
C GLN A 666 -12.73 -41.51 -14.55
N SER A 667 -13.27 -41.38 -15.75
CA SER A 667 -12.78 -40.47 -16.79
C SER A 667 -13.12 -38.99 -16.54
N MET A 668 -13.93 -38.69 -15.53
CA MET A 668 -14.29 -37.32 -15.14
C MET A 668 -13.70 -37.01 -13.77
N PHE A 669 -12.83 -36.02 -13.72
CA PHE A 669 -12.27 -35.52 -12.45
C PHE A 669 -12.17 -33.99 -12.42
N THR A 670 -12.18 -33.45 -11.24
CA THR A 670 -12.09 -32.03 -10.99
C THR A 670 -11.01 -31.78 -9.91
N LEU A 671 -10.10 -30.86 -10.18
CA LEU A 671 -9.08 -30.44 -9.27
C LEU A 671 -9.42 -29.03 -8.76
N GLU A 672 -9.33 -28.85 -7.46
CA GLU A 672 -9.39 -27.53 -6.84
C GLU A 672 -7.98 -27.13 -6.37
N PHE A 673 -7.55 -25.91 -6.71
CA PHE A 673 -6.25 -25.37 -6.35
C PHE A 673 -6.38 -24.04 -5.65
N ALA A 674 -5.41 -23.71 -4.78
CA ALA A 674 -5.35 -22.45 -4.07
C ALA A 674 -3.92 -21.96 -3.95
N ALA A 675 -3.71 -20.67 -4.19
CA ALA A 675 -2.51 -19.95 -3.80
C ALA A 675 -2.73 -19.34 -2.42
N LEU A 676 -1.77 -19.53 -1.52
CA LEU A 676 -1.81 -18.99 -0.16
C LEU A 676 -1.33 -17.52 -0.17
N ASN A 677 -2.14 -16.66 -0.78
CA ASN A 677 -1.91 -15.22 -0.80
C ASN A 677 -3.02 -14.51 -0.03
N TYR A 678 -2.80 -14.27 1.25
CA TYR A 678 -3.75 -13.57 2.11
C TYR A 678 -3.66 -12.03 1.97
N ASN A 679 -2.55 -11.51 1.43
CA ASN A 679 -2.36 -10.09 1.16
C ASN A 679 -3.25 -9.58 0.01
N ASN A 680 -3.42 -10.40 -1.02
CA ASN A 680 -4.04 -9.97 -2.28
C ASN A 680 -4.88 -11.08 -2.96
N GLN A 681 -5.75 -11.76 -2.22
CA GLN A 681 -6.62 -12.82 -2.78
C GLN A 681 -7.40 -12.36 -4.01
N ASN A 682 -7.85 -11.10 -4.03
CA ASN A 682 -8.63 -10.55 -5.12
C ASN A 682 -7.82 -10.32 -6.42
N ARG A 683 -6.48 -10.35 -6.36
CA ARG A 683 -5.58 -10.16 -7.49
C ARG A 683 -5.04 -11.48 -8.04
N VAL A 684 -5.20 -12.58 -7.31
CA VAL A 684 -4.75 -13.87 -7.77
C VAL A 684 -5.62 -14.31 -8.94
N SER A 685 -4.99 -14.56 -10.07
CA SER A 685 -5.59 -15.21 -11.24
C SER A 685 -4.84 -16.50 -11.55
N TYR A 686 -5.58 -17.48 -12.03
CA TYR A 686 -5.08 -18.82 -12.25
C TYR A 686 -5.08 -19.16 -13.73
N LYS A 687 -4.09 -19.93 -14.12
CA LYS A 687 -4.07 -20.67 -15.38
C LYS A 687 -3.62 -22.09 -15.10
N TYR A 688 -4.10 -23.04 -15.86
CA TYR A 688 -3.72 -24.43 -15.71
C TYR A 688 -3.52 -25.11 -17.06
N ILE A 689 -2.78 -26.21 -17.06
CA ILE A 689 -2.57 -27.08 -18.21
C ILE A 689 -2.38 -28.51 -17.70
N LEU A 690 -3.02 -29.47 -18.37
CA LEU A 690 -2.77 -30.89 -18.16
C LEU A 690 -1.72 -31.34 -19.18
N GLU A 691 -0.48 -31.39 -18.74
CA GLU A 691 0.66 -31.78 -19.57
C GLU A 691 0.49 -33.19 -20.11
N GLY A 692 0.79 -33.39 -21.39
CA GLY A 692 0.59 -34.66 -22.10
C GLY A 692 -0.79 -34.84 -22.72
N TYR A 693 -1.75 -34.01 -22.32
CA TYR A 693 -3.10 -34.00 -22.90
C TYR A 693 -3.42 -32.70 -23.64
N GLU A 694 -3.07 -31.54 -23.04
CA GLU A 694 -3.32 -30.21 -23.58
C GLU A 694 -2.03 -29.59 -24.15
N LYS A 695 -2.18 -28.69 -25.13
CA LYS A 695 -1.06 -27.99 -25.78
C LYS A 695 -0.90 -26.54 -25.32
N GLU A 696 -1.98 -25.96 -24.80
CA GLU A 696 -2.05 -24.54 -24.43
C GLU A 696 -2.56 -24.39 -22.99
N TRP A 697 -2.14 -23.28 -22.37
CA TRP A 697 -2.60 -22.92 -21.05
C TRP A 697 -4.04 -22.42 -21.08
N HIS A 698 -4.88 -22.92 -20.20
CA HIS A 698 -6.23 -22.42 -19.97
C HIS A 698 -6.21 -21.32 -18.95
N TYR A 699 -6.57 -20.10 -19.36
CA TYR A 699 -6.74 -18.98 -18.44
C TYR A 699 -8.07 -19.11 -17.70
N ASN A 700 -8.03 -19.19 -16.39
CA ASN A 700 -9.19 -19.48 -15.54
C ASN A 700 -9.66 -18.28 -14.70
N GLY A 701 -8.99 -17.13 -14.82
CA GLY A 701 -9.28 -15.94 -14.03
C GLY A 701 -9.19 -16.23 -12.52
N LYS A 702 -10.21 -15.88 -11.78
CA LYS A 702 -10.28 -16.11 -10.32
C LYS A 702 -10.82 -17.50 -9.95
N ASN A 703 -11.25 -18.28 -10.91
CA ASN A 703 -11.78 -19.61 -10.65
C ASN A 703 -10.65 -20.58 -10.24
N ARG A 704 -10.86 -21.32 -9.17
CA ARG A 704 -9.89 -22.26 -8.58
C ARG A 704 -10.08 -23.71 -9.01
N ILE A 705 -10.92 -23.94 -10.00
CA ILE A 705 -11.36 -25.29 -10.36
C ILE A 705 -10.93 -25.58 -11.81
N ALA A 706 -10.27 -26.73 -12.00
CA ALA A 706 -10.02 -27.32 -13.31
C ALA A 706 -10.80 -28.64 -13.44
N SER A 707 -11.69 -28.73 -14.40
CA SER A 707 -12.53 -29.93 -14.63
C SER A 707 -12.17 -30.58 -15.95
N TYR A 708 -11.94 -31.86 -15.91
CA TYR A 708 -11.60 -32.69 -17.06
C TYR A 708 -12.62 -33.81 -17.25
N ALA A 709 -13.00 -34.06 -18.49
CA ALA A 709 -13.87 -35.14 -18.88
C ALA A 709 -13.27 -35.91 -20.06
N ASN A 710 -13.42 -37.22 -20.02
CA ASN A 710 -12.92 -38.11 -21.09
C ASN A 710 -11.42 -38.01 -21.37
N VAL A 711 -10.63 -37.84 -20.33
CA VAL A 711 -9.17 -37.97 -20.44
C VAL A 711 -8.83 -39.42 -20.71
N PRO A 712 -8.01 -39.71 -21.74
CA PRO A 712 -7.72 -41.09 -22.19
C PRO A 712 -6.95 -41.93 -21.17
#